data_13e373b13af855a91de28201ff92d974
#
_entry.id   13e373b13af855a91de28201ff92d974
#
_cell.length_a   1.000
_cell.length_b   1.000
_cell.length_c   1.000
_cell.angle_alpha   90.00
_cell.angle_beta   90.00
_cell.angle_gamma   90.00
#
_symmetry.space_group_name_H-M   'P 1'
#
loop_
_entity.id
_entity.type
_entity.pdbx_description
1 polymer ?
#
loop_
_entity_poly.entity_id
_entity_poly.type
_entity_poly.pdbx_seq_one_letter_code
_entity_poly.pdbx_strand_id
1 'polypeptide(L)'
;MRDIPSHAGVDPHRRRLLTHLGAATLLPLLGRAGSSDATTPPLRPTRSPLLPPEHALRLPYATPASDAQLLREGLPIGNGRLGALCGGAPACETLFVSEGSLWSGGSNAVLQDDGQFAYTKEEFGSFMLLAKLFVELEGHAQAQVSDYQRELDMSNGCVRVRYRIGNTRYTRTLFASHPDAAIVLRLDCEGAGSHRGRIRLVDTHAGAGRADGRAGLRFAGQLDNGLRYAAALRVHSDGGRLETGDGLLQFHDCRGLTIVLCGDTDYAADGARGWRDATRDPLALARNRAQAAATVPAALLLDTHVADHRALFDTLQVELGQSSDAQRGLETWQRIQARAATPALPDPELEVAYLQFGRYLTIAASRDGLPTNLQGLWLENNDPPWMSDYHSDVNLQMNYWLADPSGLGACVDALTRYCLAQLPSWTRITQTHFNDPRNRFRNTSGKIAGWTVAISTNPFGGNGWYWHPAGNAWLCDSLWQHYEFTQDRDDLTRIYPLLKGACEFWQARLIAMEVTDADGSTRQCLVDDHDWSPEHGPENARGIAYAQELVWTLFGQYRQASALLGRDAAYAATIATLQQCLYLPEISPLSGQLQEWMSPTDLGEAHHRHLSPLMGLFPGHRLHPDLAPPAQLEAARKLLEARGMQSFGWACAWRALCWARLGDAERAYALVLTNLKPSIGHSNGTAPNLFDIYDLSQHGDPTLGGVFQIDANFGTPAAMLEMLLYSRPGQITLLPALPKAWAAQGRVTGLGARGGFTVDMAWRNGVPTQVSVRSVGGTRTRLSWGAQAHDITLARGQVLRVL
;
A
#
# COMPACT_ATOMS: atom_id res chain seq x y z
N MET A 1 -15.99 44.11 -23.78
CA MET A 1 -14.82 44.93 -24.12
C MET A 1 -13.82 44.88 -22.98
N ARG A 2 -12.75 44.28 -23.26
CA ARG A 2 -11.34 44.21 -22.83
C ARG A 2 -10.90 42.81 -22.42
N ASP A 3 -9.93 42.41 -23.18
CA ASP A 3 -9.23 41.14 -23.24
C ASP A 3 -8.53 40.74 -21.95
N ILE A 4 -8.54 39.45 -21.67
CA ILE A 4 -7.59 38.81 -20.74
C ILE A 4 -6.95 37.68 -21.51
N PRO A 5 -5.61 37.58 -21.58
CA PRO A 5 -4.92 36.57 -22.35
C PRO A 5 -4.84 35.22 -21.65
N SER A 6 -4.97 34.20 -22.45
CA SER A 6 -4.72 32.80 -22.11
C SER A 6 -3.27 32.54 -21.74
N HIS A 7 -3.01 32.00 -20.57
CA HIS A 7 -1.75 31.32 -20.25
C HIS A 7 -2.02 29.84 -19.98
N ALA A 8 -1.67 29.02 -20.95
CA ALA A 8 -1.48 27.59 -20.76
C ALA A 8 -0.17 27.38 -19.97
N GLY A 9 -0.28 27.04 -18.70
CA GLY A 9 0.84 26.63 -17.87
C GLY A 9 1.15 25.16 -18.10
N VAL A 10 2.29 24.89 -18.70
CA VAL A 10 2.85 23.54 -18.86
C VAL A 10 3.56 23.15 -17.57
N ASP A 11 3.18 21.98 -17.03
CA ASP A 11 3.73 21.37 -15.82
C ASP A 11 5.27 21.24 -15.87
N PRO A 12 6.01 21.78 -14.89
CA PRO A 12 7.47 21.75 -14.86
C PRO A 12 8.08 20.35 -14.66
N HIS A 13 7.32 19.37 -14.17
CA HIS A 13 7.84 18.03 -13.90
C HIS A 13 8.09 17.17 -15.15
N ARG A 14 7.44 17.47 -16.28
CA ARG A 14 7.70 16.77 -17.56
C ARG A 14 9.02 17.12 -18.22
N ARG A 15 9.67 18.22 -17.86
CA ARG A 15 10.93 18.67 -18.50
C ARG A 15 12.21 18.06 -17.92
N ARG A 16 12.17 17.39 -16.78
CA ARG A 16 13.39 16.80 -16.18
C ARG A 16 13.71 15.36 -16.62
N LEU A 17 12.82 14.68 -17.28
CA LEU A 17 13.03 13.31 -17.77
C LEU A 17 13.46 13.20 -19.25
N LEU A 18 13.50 14.30 -20.01
CA LEU A 18 13.79 14.27 -21.45
C LEU A 18 15.16 14.83 -21.85
N THR A 19 16.05 15.15 -20.92
CA THR A 19 17.37 15.78 -21.20
C THR A 19 18.59 14.86 -21.10
N HIS A 20 18.42 13.55 -21.06
CA HIS A 20 19.54 12.62 -20.99
C HIS A 20 19.61 11.57 -22.10
N LEU A 21 19.12 11.87 -23.28
CA LEU A 21 19.37 11.03 -24.48
C LEU A 21 19.69 11.93 -25.67
N GLY A 22 20.97 12.04 -25.95
CA GLY A 22 21.44 12.50 -27.25
C GLY A 22 22.60 13.49 -27.23
N ALA A 23 23.83 13.01 -27.33
CA ALA A 23 24.86 13.48 -28.27
C ALA A 23 26.20 12.78 -27.99
N ALA A 24 26.50 11.76 -28.76
CA ALA A 24 27.86 11.33 -28.99
C ALA A 24 28.40 12.09 -30.20
N THR A 25 29.39 12.96 -30.03
CA THR A 25 30.26 13.42 -31.12
C THR A 25 31.71 13.54 -30.64
N LEU A 26 32.58 13.10 -31.48
CA LEU A 26 33.99 12.86 -31.37
C LEU A 26 34.85 14.15 -31.40
N LEU A 27 35.87 14.20 -30.46
CA LEU A 27 37.28 14.64 -30.62
C LEU A 27 37.59 16.15 -30.75
N PRO A 28 38.85 16.60 -30.43
CA PRO A 28 40.10 15.89 -30.14
C PRO A 28 40.89 16.33 -28.88
N LEU A 29 41.89 15.52 -28.56
CA LEU A 29 42.98 15.71 -27.57
C LEU A 29 43.77 17.01 -27.72
N LEU A 30 43.98 17.73 -26.61
CA LEU A 30 45.22 18.44 -26.33
C LEU A 30 45.43 18.53 -24.81
N GLY A 31 46.55 18.05 -24.34
CA GLY A 31 46.89 17.92 -22.95
C GLY A 31 47.29 19.23 -22.27
N ARG A 32 47.06 19.28 -20.96
CA ARG A 32 47.92 19.99 -19.99
C ARG A 32 47.81 19.33 -18.62
N ALA A 33 48.95 19.06 -18.04
CA ALA A 33 49.14 18.49 -16.72
C ALA A 33 48.75 19.49 -15.62
N GLY A 34 48.21 18.98 -14.50
CA GLY A 34 48.18 19.73 -13.27
C GLY A 34 47.14 19.25 -12.25
N SER A 35 47.63 18.64 -11.18
CA SER A 35 46.97 18.35 -9.87
C SER A 35 45.94 17.22 -9.80
N SER A 36 46.41 16.16 -9.18
CA SER A 36 45.65 14.98 -8.75
C SER A 36 44.77 15.31 -7.56
N ASP A 37 43.44 15.43 -7.79
CA ASP A 37 42.45 15.09 -6.80
C ASP A 37 41.83 13.75 -7.22
N ALA A 38 42.21 12.72 -6.48
CA ALA A 38 41.71 11.36 -6.69
C ALA A 38 40.25 11.30 -6.26
N THR A 39 39.34 11.63 -7.18
CA THR A 39 37.92 11.21 -7.06
C THR A 39 37.86 9.71 -7.32
N THR A 40 37.81 8.94 -6.25
CA THR A 40 37.55 7.51 -6.31
C THR A 40 36.23 7.31 -7.07
N PRO A 41 36.19 6.50 -8.14
CA PRO A 41 34.93 6.19 -8.82
C PRO A 41 33.97 5.52 -7.83
N PRO A 42 32.65 5.71 -7.95
CA PRO A 42 31.70 5.03 -7.09
C PRO A 42 31.96 3.53 -7.20
N LEU A 43 32.30 2.92 -6.07
CA LEU A 43 32.46 1.48 -5.95
C LEU A 43 31.16 0.82 -6.43
N ARG A 44 31.20 0.14 -7.57
CA ARG A 44 30.19 -0.85 -7.89
C ARG A 44 30.11 -1.78 -6.69
N PRO A 45 28.90 -2.04 -6.14
CA PRO A 45 28.77 -2.97 -5.04
C PRO A 45 29.43 -4.28 -5.47
N THR A 46 30.51 -4.66 -4.80
CA THR A 46 31.09 -5.99 -4.96
C THR A 46 29.97 -6.98 -4.64
N ARG A 47 29.52 -7.75 -5.62
CA ARG A 47 28.55 -8.81 -5.43
C ARG A 47 29.06 -9.68 -4.31
N SER A 48 28.36 -9.65 -3.18
CA SER A 48 28.55 -10.60 -2.11
C SER A 48 28.28 -12.00 -2.65
N PRO A 49 29.01 -13.05 -2.20
CA PRO A 49 28.66 -14.43 -2.55
C PRO A 49 27.30 -14.88 -2.02
N LEU A 50 26.63 -14.08 -1.19
CA LEU A 50 25.22 -14.18 -0.87
C LEU A 50 24.45 -13.36 -1.93
N LEU A 51 24.12 -13.97 -3.05
CA LEU A 51 23.17 -13.39 -4.00
C LEU A 51 21.80 -13.36 -3.32
N PRO A 52 20.99 -12.28 -3.51
CA PRO A 52 19.55 -12.43 -3.31
C PRO A 52 19.18 -13.61 -4.23
N PRO A 53 18.68 -14.71 -3.67
CA PRO A 53 18.43 -15.85 -4.51
C PRO A 53 17.35 -15.39 -5.48
N GLU A 54 17.61 -15.53 -6.77
CA GLU A 54 16.59 -15.27 -7.81
C GLU A 54 15.28 -15.99 -7.51
N HIS A 55 15.36 -17.06 -6.72
CA HIS A 55 14.25 -17.85 -6.20
C HIS A 55 13.31 -17.09 -5.25
N ALA A 56 13.83 -16.15 -4.45
CA ALA A 56 12.99 -15.34 -3.56
C ALA A 56 12.19 -14.24 -4.29
N LEU A 57 12.53 -13.96 -5.56
CA LEU A 57 11.87 -12.93 -6.37
C LEU A 57 10.89 -13.52 -7.39
N ARG A 58 10.77 -14.84 -7.43
CA ARG A 58 9.88 -15.56 -8.34
C ARG A 58 8.94 -16.47 -7.56
N LEU A 59 7.67 -16.42 -7.96
CA LEU A 59 6.62 -17.26 -7.40
C LEU A 59 6.18 -18.28 -8.47
N PRO A 60 6.76 -19.50 -8.48
CA PRO A 60 6.45 -20.53 -9.48
C PRO A 60 5.23 -21.36 -9.08
N TYR A 61 4.46 -21.79 -10.10
CA TYR A 61 3.30 -22.66 -9.97
C TYR A 61 3.29 -23.70 -11.11
N ALA A 62 2.98 -24.96 -10.78
CA ALA A 62 2.91 -26.06 -11.72
C ALA A 62 1.54 -26.26 -12.38
N THR A 63 0.53 -25.48 -11.94
CA THR A 63 -0.84 -25.58 -12.43
C THR A 63 -1.42 -24.19 -12.75
N PRO A 64 -2.34 -24.08 -13.73
CA PRO A 64 -3.08 -22.85 -13.94
C PRO A 64 -3.98 -22.53 -12.76
N ALA A 65 -4.43 -21.27 -12.64
CA ALA A 65 -5.50 -20.90 -11.73
C ALA A 65 -6.84 -21.46 -12.21
N SER A 66 -7.68 -21.84 -11.27
CA SER A 66 -9.09 -22.13 -11.56
C SER A 66 -9.85 -20.81 -11.77
N ASP A 67 -10.71 -20.75 -12.79
CA ASP A 67 -11.56 -19.55 -13.01
C ASP A 67 -12.47 -19.27 -11.81
N ALA A 68 -12.89 -20.32 -11.09
CA ALA A 68 -13.73 -20.19 -9.88
C ALA A 68 -12.94 -19.72 -8.64
N GLN A 69 -11.61 -19.70 -8.70
CA GLN A 69 -10.70 -19.30 -7.60
C GLN A 69 -9.70 -18.24 -8.07
N LEU A 70 -10.06 -17.47 -9.09
CA LEU A 70 -9.11 -16.54 -9.72
C LEU A 70 -8.57 -15.50 -8.73
N LEU A 71 -9.37 -15.06 -7.76
CA LEU A 71 -8.91 -14.14 -6.71
C LEU A 71 -7.80 -14.75 -5.84
N ARG A 72 -7.86 -16.05 -5.55
CA ARG A 72 -6.92 -16.73 -4.64
C ARG A 72 -5.73 -17.37 -5.36
N GLU A 73 -5.86 -17.65 -6.65
CA GLU A 73 -4.87 -18.40 -7.43
C GLU A 73 -4.31 -17.60 -8.60
N GLY A 74 -5.05 -16.60 -9.11
CA GLY A 74 -4.62 -15.73 -10.20
C GLY A 74 -3.43 -14.86 -9.79
N LEU A 75 -2.51 -14.64 -10.73
CA LEU A 75 -1.33 -13.81 -10.47
C LEU A 75 -1.64 -12.34 -10.73
N PRO A 76 -1.43 -11.46 -9.73
CA PRO A 76 -1.75 -10.05 -9.88
C PRO A 76 -0.70 -9.32 -10.71
N ILE A 77 -1.15 -8.44 -11.63
CA ILE A 77 -0.34 -7.40 -12.27
C ILE A 77 -1.01 -6.04 -12.07
N GLY A 78 -0.23 -4.96 -12.06
CA GLY A 78 -0.78 -3.62 -11.87
C GLY A 78 0.24 -2.52 -12.16
N ASN A 79 -0.29 -1.32 -12.47
CA ASN A 79 0.53 -0.14 -12.77
C ASN A 79 0.13 1.12 -11.96
N GLY A 80 -0.56 0.91 -10.84
CA GLY A 80 -1.08 1.99 -10.00
C GLY A 80 -2.40 2.59 -10.47
N ARG A 81 -2.94 2.10 -11.60
CA ARG A 81 -4.21 2.54 -12.15
C ARG A 81 -5.02 1.40 -12.76
N LEU A 82 -4.41 0.61 -13.63
CA LEU A 82 -4.97 -0.63 -14.16
C LEU A 82 -4.38 -1.81 -13.40
N GLY A 83 -5.21 -2.72 -12.96
CA GLY A 83 -4.83 -3.98 -12.36
C GLY A 83 -5.49 -5.15 -13.07
N ALA A 84 -4.85 -6.32 -13.04
CA ALA A 84 -5.49 -7.55 -13.51
C ALA A 84 -5.05 -8.78 -12.70
N LEU A 85 -5.95 -9.76 -12.62
CA LEU A 85 -5.66 -11.13 -12.18
C LEU A 85 -5.50 -12.01 -13.41
N CYS A 86 -4.38 -12.74 -13.50
CA CYS A 86 -4.00 -13.57 -14.63
C CYS A 86 -4.19 -15.05 -14.31
N GLY A 87 -5.01 -15.78 -15.09
CA GLY A 87 -5.36 -17.17 -14.84
C GLY A 87 -4.28 -18.17 -15.28
N GLY A 88 -3.72 -17.98 -16.47
CA GLY A 88 -2.64 -18.81 -17.01
C GLY A 88 -3.07 -20.13 -17.64
N ALA A 89 -4.36 -20.43 -17.82
CA ALA A 89 -4.78 -21.70 -18.39
C ALA A 89 -4.36 -21.80 -19.89
N PRO A 90 -3.81 -22.94 -20.35
CA PRO A 90 -3.30 -23.09 -21.71
C PRO A 90 -4.34 -22.81 -22.78
N ALA A 91 -5.55 -23.32 -22.63
CA ALA A 91 -6.62 -23.18 -23.63
C ALA A 91 -7.28 -21.80 -23.62
N CYS A 92 -7.25 -21.10 -22.50
CA CYS A 92 -7.87 -19.77 -22.38
C CYS A 92 -7.15 -18.93 -21.32
N GLU A 93 -6.46 -17.87 -21.75
CA GLU A 93 -6.01 -16.88 -20.78
C GLU A 93 -7.18 -16.03 -20.35
N THR A 94 -7.42 -15.98 -19.03
CA THR A 94 -8.48 -15.18 -18.42
C THR A 94 -7.87 -14.06 -17.60
N LEU A 95 -8.27 -12.79 -17.89
CA LEU A 95 -7.90 -11.64 -17.07
C LEU A 95 -9.17 -10.96 -16.53
N PHE A 96 -9.20 -10.72 -15.22
CA PHE A 96 -10.16 -9.83 -14.59
C PHE A 96 -9.48 -8.49 -14.36
N VAL A 97 -10.00 -7.44 -15.01
CA VAL A 97 -9.32 -6.14 -15.14
C VAL A 97 -10.10 -5.07 -14.39
N SER A 98 -9.40 -4.31 -13.55
CA SER A 98 -9.92 -3.15 -12.82
C SER A 98 -9.23 -1.86 -13.28
N GLU A 99 -9.92 -0.74 -13.13
CA GLU A 99 -9.41 0.61 -13.29
C GLU A 99 -9.68 1.39 -12.01
N GLY A 100 -8.66 1.94 -11.36
CA GLY A 100 -8.68 2.45 -9.99
C GLY A 100 -9.73 3.53 -9.71
N SER A 101 -10.19 4.24 -10.73
CA SER A 101 -11.21 5.29 -10.57
C SER A 101 -12.64 4.87 -10.98
N LEU A 102 -12.85 3.60 -11.32
CA LEU A 102 -14.18 3.10 -11.66
C LEU A 102 -14.96 2.73 -10.39
N TRP A 103 -15.78 3.67 -9.92
CA TRP A 103 -16.57 3.55 -8.71
C TRP A 103 -18.04 3.91 -8.95
N SER A 104 -18.95 3.20 -8.30
CA SER A 104 -20.36 3.61 -8.17
C SER A 104 -20.55 4.60 -7.01
N GLY A 105 -21.81 4.99 -6.72
CA GLY A 105 -22.14 5.87 -5.60
C GLY A 105 -21.73 7.33 -5.79
N GLY A 106 -21.57 8.07 -4.72
CA GLY A 106 -21.34 9.51 -4.78
C GLY A 106 -20.81 10.12 -3.48
N SER A 107 -21.04 11.42 -3.29
CA SER A 107 -20.54 12.17 -2.14
C SER A 107 -21.14 11.76 -0.79
N ASN A 108 -22.27 11.06 -0.80
CA ASN A 108 -22.94 10.50 0.39
C ASN A 108 -22.80 11.42 1.64
N ALA A 109 -23.35 12.63 1.52
CA ALA A 109 -23.14 13.70 2.48
C ALA A 109 -24.33 13.89 3.44
N VAL A 110 -25.25 12.92 3.53
CA VAL A 110 -26.48 13.01 4.32
C VAL A 110 -26.44 11.98 5.44
N LEU A 111 -26.65 12.43 6.68
CA LEU A 111 -26.85 11.51 7.81
C LEU A 111 -28.25 10.90 7.76
N GLN A 112 -28.33 9.60 8.00
CA GLN A 112 -29.56 8.88 8.21
C GLN A 112 -30.16 9.16 9.60
N ASP A 113 -31.36 8.67 9.88
CA ASP A 113 -32.04 8.92 11.15
C ASP A 113 -31.32 8.32 12.37
N ASP A 114 -30.52 7.27 12.16
CA ASP A 114 -29.68 6.65 13.19
C ASP A 114 -28.34 7.36 13.43
N GLY A 115 -28.08 8.46 12.70
CA GLY A 115 -26.87 9.26 12.82
C GLY A 115 -25.66 8.70 12.08
N GLN A 116 -25.82 7.67 11.26
CA GLN A 116 -24.81 7.11 10.41
C GLN A 116 -24.89 7.67 8.98
N PHE A 117 -23.84 7.53 8.20
CA PHE A 117 -23.92 7.67 6.76
C PHE A 117 -24.34 6.33 6.14
N ALA A 118 -25.14 6.37 5.08
CA ALA A 118 -25.49 5.17 4.35
C ALA A 118 -24.22 4.42 3.90
N TYR A 119 -24.23 3.10 4.04
CA TYR A 119 -23.07 2.29 3.66
C TYR A 119 -23.53 1.18 2.71
N THR A 120 -23.95 1.62 1.52
CA THR A 120 -24.48 0.78 0.44
C THR A 120 -23.80 1.10 -0.89
N LYS A 121 -23.88 0.20 -1.85
CA LYS A 121 -23.34 0.41 -3.20
C LYS A 121 -23.98 1.59 -3.94
N GLU A 122 -25.24 1.85 -3.68
CA GLU A 122 -26.03 2.86 -4.37
C GLU A 122 -25.69 4.27 -3.89
N GLU A 123 -25.53 4.44 -2.60
CA GLU A 123 -25.34 5.76 -1.97
C GLU A 123 -23.86 6.07 -1.72
N PHE A 124 -23.19 5.21 -0.97
CA PHE A 124 -21.75 5.35 -0.71
C PHE A 124 -20.92 4.97 -1.94
N GLY A 125 -21.25 3.86 -2.57
CA GLY A 125 -20.57 3.37 -3.76
C GLY A 125 -19.60 2.24 -3.49
N SER A 126 -19.12 1.64 -4.58
CA SER A 126 -18.22 0.49 -4.56
C SER A 126 -17.18 0.60 -5.67
N PHE A 127 -15.98 0.12 -5.40
CA PHE A 127 -14.98 -0.13 -6.44
C PHE A 127 -15.44 -1.25 -7.36
N MET A 128 -15.20 -1.12 -8.68
CA MET A 128 -15.81 -1.99 -9.68
C MET A 128 -14.79 -2.53 -10.68
N LEU A 129 -15.03 -3.77 -11.16
CA LEU A 129 -14.32 -4.31 -12.32
C LEU A 129 -14.64 -3.51 -13.58
N LEU A 130 -13.62 -3.27 -14.40
CA LEU A 130 -13.79 -2.64 -15.72
C LEU A 130 -14.16 -3.68 -16.78
N ALA A 131 -13.42 -4.79 -16.84
CA ALA A 131 -13.52 -5.73 -17.96
C ALA A 131 -13.12 -7.15 -17.56
N LYS A 132 -13.60 -8.12 -18.36
CA LYS A 132 -13.00 -9.46 -18.45
C LYS A 132 -12.45 -9.66 -19.86
N LEU A 133 -11.19 -10.10 -19.93
CA LEU A 133 -10.53 -10.43 -21.21
C LEU A 133 -10.30 -11.94 -21.27
N PHE A 134 -10.74 -12.54 -22.37
CA PHE A 134 -10.53 -13.95 -22.67
C PHE A 134 -9.75 -14.09 -23.97
N VAL A 135 -8.61 -14.82 -23.92
CA VAL A 135 -7.83 -15.17 -25.08
C VAL A 135 -7.87 -16.70 -25.22
N GLU A 136 -8.78 -17.17 -26.05
CA GLU A 136 -9.03 -18.60 -26.29
C GLU A 136 -8.13 -19.10 -27.42
N LEU A 137 -7.44 -20.23 -27.18
CA LEU A 137 -6.46 -20.84 -28.07
C LEU A 137 -6.92 -22.22 -28.53
N GLU A 138 -7.09 -22.39 -29.83
CA GLU A 138 -7.48 -23.67 -30.43
C GLU A 138 -6.30 -24.66 -30.37
N GLY A 139 -6.59 -25.92 -30.04
CA GLY A 139 -5.59 -26.99 -29.95
C GLY A 139 -4.71 -26.95 -28.68
N HIS A 140 -5.03 -26.08 -27.70
CA HIS A 140 -4.30 -25.98 -26.44
C HIS A 140 -5.01 -26.65 -25.25
N ALA A 141 -5.74 -27.75 -25.51
CA ALA A 141 -6.40 -28.52 -24.46
C ALA A 141 -5.39 -29.03 -23.43
N GLN A 142 -5.74 -29.00 -22.15
CA GLN A 142 -4.86 -29.35 -21.03
C GLN A 142 -4.25 -30.77 -21.19
N ALA A 143 -5.00 -31.73 -21.75
CA ALA A 143 -4.52 -33.09 -21.98
C ALA A 143 -3.37 -33.20 -23.00
N GLN A 144 -3.13 -32.15 -23.80
CA GLN A 144 -2.03 -32.11 -24.79
C GLN A 144 -0.81 -31.33 -24.27
N VAL A 145 -0.89 -30.74 -23.09
CA VAL A 145 0.12 -29.85 -22.53
C VAL A 145 1.13 -30.65 -21.69
N SER A 146 2.40 -30.38 -21.92
CA SER A 146 3.50 -30.82 -21.07
C SER A 146 4.36 -29.62 -20.63
N ASP A 147 5.24 -29.86 -19.64
CA ASP A 147 6.19 -28.87 -19.13
C ASP A 147 5.51 -27.53 -18.74
N TYR A 148 4.29 -27.60 -18.17
CA TYR A 148 3.57 -26.42 -17.78
C TYR A 148 4.22 -25.74 -16.56
N GLN A 149 4.40 -24.44 -16.68
CA GLN A 149 4.83 -23.55 -15.58
C GLN A 149 4.22 -22.16 -15.77
N ARG A 150 3.71 -21.60 -14.68
CA ARG A 150 3.45 -20.16 -14.60
C ARG A 150 4.23 -19.58 -13.43
N GLU A 151 4.60 -18.33 -13.53
CA GLU A 151 5.36 -17.62 -12.49
C GLU A 151 5.01 -16.13 -12.46
N LEU A 152 5.05 -15.52 -11.28
CA LEU A 152 5.19 -14.08 -11.10
C LEU A 152 6.67 -13.79 -10.82
N ASP A 153 7.31 -13.03 -11.70
CA ASP A 153 8.65 -12.46 -11.48
C ASP A 153 8.49 -11.06 -10.91
N MET A 154 8.57 -10.94 -9.59
CA MET A 154 8.39 -9.67 -8.88
C MET A 154 9.48 -8.66 -9.21
N SER A 155 10.69 -9.10 -9.58
CA SER A 155 11.80 -8.22 -9.92
C SER A 155 11.59 -7.46 -11.22
N ASN A 156 10.76 -8.01 -12.11
CA ASN A 156 10.44 -7.43 -13.41
C ASN A 156 8.97 -7.02 -13.54
N GLY A 157 8.13 -7.32 -12.53
CA GLY A 157 6.70 -7.03 -12.56
C GLY A 157 5.94 -7.81 -13.64
N CYS A 158 6.38 -9.03 -13.97
CA CYS A 158 5.84 -9.80 -15.09
C CYS A 158 5.29 -11.15 -14.64
N VAL A 159 4.15 -11.53 -15.19
CA VAL A 159 3.64 -12.89 -15.17
C VAL A 159 4.08 -13.61 -16.45
N ARG A 160 4.60 -14.84 -16.31
CA ARG A 160 4.96 -15.70 -17.43
C ARG A 160 4.27 -17.04 -17.33
N VAL A 161 3.78 -17.55 -18.46
CA VAL A 161 3.22 -18.89 -18.62
C VAL A 161 3.98 -19.61 -19.73
N ARG A 162 4.52 -20.79 -19.45
CA ARG A 162 5.28 -21.60 -20.41
C ARG A 162 4.74 -23.01 -20.41
N TYR A 163 4.64 -23.61 -21.58
CA TYR A 163 4.25 -25.02 -21.77
C TYR A 163 4.65 -25.52 -23.15
N ARG A 164 4.52 -26.82 -23.37
CA ARG A 164 4.73 -27.48 -24.67
C ARG A 164 3.48 -28.17 -25.15
N ILE A 165 3.32 -28.19 -26.47
CA ILE A 165 2.41 -29.08 -27.17
C ILE A 165 3.22 -29.72 -28.31
N GLY A 166 3.45 -31.03 -28.24
CA GLY A 166 4.39 -31.69 -29.11
C GLY A 166 5.78 -31.06 -29.02
N ASN A 167 6.34 -30.68 -30.17
CA ASN A 167 7.67 -30.05 -30.25
C ASN A 167 7.64 -28.50 -30.15
N THR A 168 6.47 -27.90 -30.07
CA THR A 168 6.33 -26.43 -29.98
C THR A 168 6.31 -25.99 -28.53
N ARG A 169 7.15 -25.01 -28.19
CA ARG A 169 7.10 -24.30 -26.92
C ARG A 169 6.25 -23.04 -27.10
N TYR A 170 5.33 -22.84 -26.17
CA TYR A 170 4.49 -21.64 -26.08
C TYR A 170 4.87 -20.84 -24.86
N THR A 171 4.97 -19.52 -25.03
CA THR A 171 5.27 -18.59 -23.93
C THR A 171 4.26 -17.45 -23.98
N ARG A 172 3.71 -17.09 -22.82
CA ARG A 172 2.94 -15.87 -22.61
C ARG A 172 3.69 -15.00 -21.60
N THR A 173 3.76 -13.72 -21.89
CA THR A 173 4.31 -12.71 -20.97
C THR A 173 3.25 -11.62 -20.77
N LEU A 174 2.84 -11.39 -19.51
CA LEU A 174 1.82 -10.43 -19.12
C LEU A 174 2.44 -9.41 -18.16
N PHE A 175 2.15 -8.14 -18.40
CA PHE A 175 2.58 -7.05 -17.51
C PHE A 175 1.65 -5.84 -17.64
N ALA A 176 1.62 -5.00 -16.59
CA ALA A 176 0.91 -3.73 -16.60
C ALA A 176 1.94 -2.60 -16.63
N SER A 177 2.12 -1.99 -17.80
CA SER A 177 3.08 -0.90 -18.01
C SER A 177 2.53 0.42 -17.47
N HIS A 178 3.26 1.04 -16.54
CA HIS A 178 2.92 2.38 -16.04
C HIS A 178 3.24 3.46 -17.10
N PRO A 179 4.43 3.46 -17.75
CA PRO A 179 4.74 4.45 -18.78
C PRO A 179 3.78 4.46 -19.98
N ASP A 180 3.29 3.27 -20.37
CA ASP A 180 2.36 3.13 -21.51
C ASP A 180 0.89 3.21 -21.08
N ALA A 181 0.61 3.23 -19.76
CA ALA A 181 -0.73 3.18 -19.16
C ALA A 181 -1.59 2.02 -19.73
N ALA A 182 -0.99 0.84 -19.88
CA ALA A 182 -1.57 -0.30 -20.58
C ALA A 182 -1.27 -1.63 -19.89
N ILE A 183 -2.18 -2.59 -20.03
CA ILE A 183 -1.90 -4.01 -19.80
C ILE A 183 -1.49 -4.61 -21.13
N VAL A 184 -0.37 -5.34 -21.13
CA VAL A 184 0.21 -5.97 -22.31
C VAL A 184 0.26 -7.48 -22.10
N LEU A 185 -0.26 -8.23 -23.06
CA LEU A 185 -0.11 -9.67 -23.16
C LEU A 185 0.60 -10.02 -24.46
N ARG A 186 1.77 -10.62 -24.36
CA ARG A 186 2.53 -11.15 -25.49
C ARG A 186 2.44 -12.66 -25.53
N LEU A 187 2.08 -13.22 -26.70
CA LEU A 187 2.10 -14.64 -27.00
C LEU A 187 3.20 -14.92 -28.02
N ASP A 188 4.05 -15.88 -27.72
CA ASP A 188 5.12 -16.36 -28.58
C ASP A 188 5.08 -17.88 -28.74
N CYS A 189 5.53 -18.39 -29.88
CA CYS A 189 5.76 -19.81 -30.09
C CYS A 189 7.11 -20.07 -30.75
N GLU A 190 7.83 -21.05 -30.23
CA GLU A 190 9.11 -21.55 -30.75
C GLU A 190 8.91 -22.93 -31.39
N GLY A 191 9.40 -23.12 -32.63
CA GLY A 191 9.19 -24.33 -33.42
C GLY A 191 8.29 -24.09 -34.61
N ALA A 192 7.63 -25.14 -35.12
CA ALA A 192 6.78 -25.07 -36.31
C ALA A 192 5.33 -24.63 -36.04
N GLY A 193 4.98 -24.38 -34.75
CA GLY A 193 3.62 -24.02 -34.37
C GLY A 193 3.24 -22.59 -34.70
N SER A 194 1.95 -22.32 -34.59
CA SER A 194 1.35 -20.99 -34.68
C SER A 194 0.22 -20.87 -33.65
N HIS A 195 -0.28 -19.65 -33.46
CA HIS A 195 -1.46 -19.38 -32.66
C HIS A 195 -2.69 -19.26 -33.56
N ARG A 196 -3.78 -19.89 -33.14
CA ARG A 196 -5.11 -19.76 -33.71
C ARG A 196 -6.12 -19.66 -32.57
N GLY A 197 -7.14 -18.85 -32.72
CA GLY A 197 -8.16 -18.69 -31.71
C GLY A 197 -8.92 -17.39 -31.79
N ARG A 198 -9.42 -16.92 -30.64
CA ARG A 198 -10.23 -15.71 -30.57
C ARG A 198 -10.01 -14.94 -29.27
N ILE A 199 -10.26 -13.64 -29.33
CA ILE A 199 -10.20 -12.71 -28.21
C ILE A 199 -11.60 -12.15 -27.96
N ARG A 200 -12.06 -12.18 -26.71
CA ARG A 200 -13.28 -11.53 -26.26
C ARG A 200 -12.97 -10.50 -25.19
N LEU A 201 -13.47 -9.29 -25.37
CA LEU A 201 -13.43 -8.24 -24.35
C LEU A 201 -14.86 -8.02 -23.86
N VAL A 202 -15.09 -8.27 -22.57
CA VAL A 202 -16.40 -8.20 -21.95
C VAL A 202 -16.45 -7.01 -20.98
N ASP A 203 -17.41 -6.11 -21.20
CA ASP A 203 -17.81 -5.08 -20.26
C ASP A 203 -18.56 -5.72 -19.09
N THR A 204 -18.15 -5.47 -17.87
CA THR A 204 -18.77 -6.06 -16.68
C THR A 204 -20.07 -5.36 -16.24
N HIS A 205 -20.48 -4.30 -16.94
CA HIS A 205 -21.69 -3.51 -16.61
C HIS A 205 -22.73 -3.52 -17.74
N ALA A 206 -22.33 -3.46 -18.99
CA ALA A 206 -23.24 -3.23 -20.12
C ALA A 206 -23.14 -4.29 -21.24
N GLY A 207 -22.33 -5.33 -21.08
CA GLY A 207 -22.28 -6.46 -22.01
C GLY A 207 -21.05 -6.56 -22.91
N ALA A 208 -21.20 -7.02 -24.15
CA ALA A 208 -20.08 -7.39 -24.99
C ALA A 208 -19.35 -6.20 -25.62
N GLY A 209 -18.04 -6.36 -25.81
CA GLY A 209 -17.24 -5.46 -26.62
C GLY A 209 -17.72 -5.41 -28.08
N ARG A 210 -17.31 -4.35 -28.77
CA ARG A 210 -17.58 -4.13 -30.19
C ARG A 210 -16.27 -4.08 -30.97
N ALA A 211 -16.32 -4.43 -32.27
CA ALA A 211 -15.18 -4.29 -33.16
C ALA A 211 -14.71 -2.82 -33.24
N ASP A 212 -13.39 -2.63 -33.29
CA ASP A 212 -12.75 -1.33 -33.49
C ASP A 212 -11.66 -1.44 -34.58
N GLY A 213 -12.10 -1.32 -35.83
CA GLY A 213 -11.26 -1.61 -36.99
C GLY A 213 -10.99 -3.11 -37.15
N ARG A 214 -9.90 -3.47 -37.86
CA ARG A 214 -9.56 -4.87 -38.20
C ARG A 214 -8.82 -5.61 -37.09
N ALA A 215 -8.27 -4.90 -36.12
CA ALA A 215 -7.37 -5.47 -35.11
C ALA A 215 -7.66 -4.93 -33.69
N GLY A 216 -8.90 -4.63 -33.40
CA GLY A 216 -9.24 -4.08 -32.09
C GLY A 216 -10.67 -4.36 -31.65
N LEU A 217 -10.86 -4.29 -30.35
CA LEU A 217 -12.15 -4.34 -29.67
C LEU A 217 -12.26 -3.13 -28.71
N ARG A 218 -13.47 -2.67 -28.46
CA ARG A 218 -13.75 -1.59 -27.52
C ARG A 218 -15.14 -1.68 -26.92
N PHE A 219 -15.32 -1.02 -25.78
CA PHE A 219 -16.62 -0.66 -25.25
C PHE A 219 -16.53 0.70 -24.54
N ALA A 220 -17.68 1.31 -24.31
CA ALA A 220 -17.84 2.46 -23.42
C ALA A 220 -19.20 2.41 -22.77
N GLY A 221 -19.28 2.85 -21.53
CA GLY A 221 -20.48 2.88 -20.73
C GLY A 221 -20.52 4.08 -19.80
N GLN A 222 -21.58 4.13 -19.01
CA GLN A 222 -21.78 5.10 -17.96
C GLN A 222 -22.46 4.38 -16.80
N LEU A 223 -21.93 4.57 -15.57
CA LEU A 223 -22.55 4.07 -14.35
C LEU A 223 -23.73 4.96 -13.95
N ASP A 224 -24.57 4.47 -13.05
CA ASP A 224 -25.77 5.18 -12.60
C ASP A 224 -25.45 6.52 -11.92
N ASN A 225 -24.27 6.64 -11.30
CA ASN A 225 -23.77 7.90 -10.75
C ASN A 225 -23.31 8.90 -11.83
N GLY A 226 -23.38 8.53 -13.10
CA GLY A 226 -23.00 9.34 -14.25
C GLY A 226 -21.50 9.28 -14.61
N LEU A 227 -20.68 8.50 -13.90
CA LEU A 227 -19.27 8.29 -14.25
C LEU A 227 -19.18 7.54 -15.58
N ARG A 228 -18.51 8.14 -16.59
CA ARG A 228 -18.27 7.50 -17.87
C ARG A 228 -16.98 6.69 -17.83
N TYR A 229 -17.01 5.51 -18.44
CA TYR A 229 -15.86 4.62 -18.52
C TYR A 229 -15.73 4.01 -19.92
N ALA A 230 -14.53 3.54 -20.23
CA ALA A 230 -14.29 2.83 -21.49
C ALA A 230 -13.07 1.92 -21.39
N ALA A 231 -13.05 0.89 -22.22
CA ALA A 231 -11.86 0.11 -22.53
C ALA A 231 -11.66 -0.03 -24.02
N ALA A 232 -10.41 -0.11 -24.45
CA ALA A 232 -10.02 -0.37 -25.83
C ALA A 232 -8.83 -1.33 -25.86
N LEU A 233 -8.91 -2.30 -26.76
CA LEU A 233 -7.91 -3.31 -27.00
C LEU A 233 -7.40 -3.20 -28.44
N ARG A 234 -6.09 -3.33 -28.64
CA ARG A 234 -5.41 -3.44 -29.93
C ARG A 234 -4.55 -4.68 -29.99
N VAL A 235 -4.52 -5.32 -31.15
CA VAL A 235 -3.70 -6.51 -31.40
C VAL A 235 -2.76 -6.25 -32.55
N HIS A 236 -1.48 -6.56 -32.33
CA HIS A 236 -0.48 -6.69 -33.37
C HIS A 236 -0.13 -8.18 -33.54
N SER A 237 -0.01 -8.69 -34.78
CA SER A 237 0.36 -10.07 -35.05
C SER A 237 1.65 -10.19 -35.86
N ASP A 238 2.49 -11.13 -35.49
CA ASP A 238 3.67 -11.51 -36.24
C ASP A 238 3.25 -12.60 -37.24
N GLY A 239 2.90 -12.19 -38.45
CA GLY A 239 2.34 -13.05 -39.51
C GLY A 239 0.88 -13.43 -39.25
N GLY A 240 0.35 -14.33 -40.11
CA GLY A 240 -1.03 -14.76 -39.99
C GLY A 240 -2.04 -13.66 -40.37
N ARG A 241 -3.27 -13.79 -39.90
CA ARG A 241 -4.33 -12.82 -40.17
C ARG A 241 -5.21 -12.57 -38.94
N LEU A 242 -5.74 -11.36 -38.86
CA LEU A 242 -6.69 -10.91 -37.85
C LEU A 242 -8.02 -10.55 -38.50
N GLU A 243 -9.11 -10.99 -37.89
CA GLU A 243 -10.48 -10.69 -38.37
C GLU A 243 -11.32 -10.27 -37.15
N THR A 244 -12.10 -9.20 -37.30
CA THR A 244 -13.03 -8.74 -36.26
C THR A 244 -14.47 -8.86 -36.75
N GLY A 245 -15.37 -9.35 -35.93
CA GLY A 245 -16.80 -9.44 -36.18
C GLY A 245 -17.53 -9.80 -34.88
N ASP A 246 -18.81 -9.43 -34.75
CA ASP A 246 -19.73 -9.83 -33.68
C ASP A 246 -19.17 -9.67 -32.27
N GLY A 247 -18.40 -8.60 -32.02
CA GLY A 247 -17.85 -8.31 -30.70
C GLY A 247 -16.63 -9.15 -30.30
N LEU A 248 -16.02 -9.89 -31.24
CA LEU A 248 -14.81 -10.68 -31.01
C LEU A 248 -13.76 -10.45 -32.09
N LEU A 249 -12.51 -10.81 -31.78
CA LEU A 249 -11.40 -10.77 -32.72
C LEU A 249 -10.86 -12.19 -32.89
N GLN A 250 -10.82 -12.68 -34.14
CA GLN A 250 -10.22 -13.97 -34.49
C GLN A 250 -8.80 -13.77 -35.00
N PHE A 251 -7.93 -14.73 -34.69
CA PHE A 251 -6.55 -14.75 -35.21
C PHE A 251 -6.21 -16.15 -35.72
N HIS A 252 -5.50 -16.18 -36.86
CA HIS A 252 -5.17 -17.42 -37.58
C HIS A 252 -3.71 -17.42 -37.99
N ASP A 253 -3.02 -18.51 -37.69
CA ASP A 253 -1.66 -18.83 -38.11
C ASP A 253 -0.62 -17.76 -37.74
N CYS A 254 -0.82 -17.10 -36.58
CA CYS A 254 0.07 -16.08 -36.06
C CYS A 254 1.25 -16.69 -35.33
N ARG A 255 2.47 -16.24 -35.63
CA ARG A 255 3.70 -16.68 -34.93
C ARG A 255 3.82 -16.04 -33.55
N GLY A 256 3.32 -14.84 -33.43
CA GLY A 256 3.24 -14.10 -32.18
C GLY A 256 2.10 -13.12 -32.19
N LEU A 257 1.63 -12.73 -31.01
CA LEU A 257 0.57 -11.74 -30.82
C LEU A 257 0.95 -10.80 -29.68
N THR A 258 0.81 -9.51 -29.88
CA THR A 258 0.88 -8.50 -28.83
C THR A 258 -0.51 -7.89 -28.67
N ILE A 259 -1.12 -8.11 -27.52
CA ILE A 259 -2.44 -7.63 -27.14
C ILE A 259 -2.24 -6.51 -26.15
N VAL A 260 -2.72 -5.30 -26.45
CA VAL A 260 -2.61 -4.11 -25.60
C VAL A 260 -4.02 -3.69 -25.20
N LEU A 261 -4.27 -3.67 -23.89
CA LEU A 261 -5.55 -3.24 -23.30
C LEU A 261 -5.34 -1.97 -22.47
N CYS A 262 -6.15 -0.95 -22.75
CA CYS A 262 -6.22 0.29 -21.98
C CYS A 262 -7.65 0.53 -21.49
N GLY A 263 -7.76 1.10 -20.30
CA GLY A 263 -9.00 1.56 -19.70
C GLY A 263 -8.90 3.00 -19.23
N ASP A 264 -10.04 3.69 -19.15
CA ASP A 264 -10.11 5.06 -18.64
C ASP A 264 -11.51 5.39 -18.13
N THR A 265 -11.59 6.41 -17.25
CA THR A 265 -12.84 7.03 -16.79
C THR A 265 -12.76 8.54 -16.96
N ASP A 266 -13.89 9.24 -16.79
CA ASP A 266 -13.91 10.70 -16.71
C ASP A 266 -13.78 11.23 -15.27
N TYR A 267 -13.35 10.38 -14.33
CA TYR A 267 -13.05 10.80 -12.97
C TYR A 267 -12.03 11.94 -12.92
N ALA A 268 -12.30 12.92 -12.07
CA ALA A 268 -11.39 14.01 -11.74
C ALA A 268 -11.36 14.19 -10.21
N ALA A 269 -10.17 14.32 -9.63
CA ALA A 269 -9.98 14.54 -8.19
C ALA A 269 -10.31 15.99 -7.81
N ASP A 270 -11.53 16.45 -8.10
CA ASP A 270 -12.00 17.81 -7.89
C ASP A 270 -13.51 17.82 -7.55
N GLY A 271 -13.82 18.03 -6.27
CA GLY A 271 -15.19 18.10 -5.79
C GLY A 271 -15.99 19.30 -6.33
N ALA A 272 -15.33 20.42 -6.69
CA ALA A 272 -16.01 21.56 -7.29
C ALA A 272 -16.52 21.25 -8.70
N ARG A 273 -15.93 20.28 -9.39
CA ARG A 273 -16.37 19.77 -10.69
C ARG A 273 -17.29 18.55 -10.57
N GLY A 274 -17.76 18.20 -9.36
CA GLY A 274 -18.56 17.00 -9.11
C GLY A 274 -17.80 15.72 -9.36
N TRP A 275 -16.48 15.71 -9.14
CA TRP A 275 -15.55 14.57 -9.28
C TRP A 275 -15.45 14.02 -10.70
N ARG A 276 -15.84 14.80 -11.70
CA ARG A 276 -15.83 14.41 -13.11
C ARG A 276 -15.29 15.51 -14.01
N ASP A 277 -14.59 15.12 -15.06
CA ASP A 277 -14.20 16.00 -16.14
C ASP A 277 -15.09 15.77 -17.36
N ALA A 278 -16.10 16.62 -17.54
CA ALA A 278 -17.03 16.52 -18.67
C ALA A 278 -16.35 16.63 -20.05
N THR A 279 -15.16 17.25 -20.11
CA THR A 279 -14.37 17.41 -21.35
C THR A 279 -13.54 16.18 -21.68
N ARG A 280 -13.34 15.27 -20.71
CA ARG A 280 -12.57 14.04 -20.90
C ARG A 280 -13.42 13.01 -21.63
N ASP A 281 -12.89 12.43 -22.68
CA ASP A 281 -13.50 11.30 -23.41
C ASP A 281 -12.72 10.02 -23.08
N PRO A 282 -13.23 9.16 -22.16
CA PRO A 282 -12.54 7.93 -21.79
C PRO A 282 -12.28 7.00 -22.96
N LEU A 283 -13.21 6.90 -23.91
CA LEU A 283 -13.04 6.03 -25.08
C LEU A 283 -11.93 6.52 -26.00
N ALA A 284 -11.91 7.81 -26.29
CA ALA A 284 -10.86 8.39 -27.14
C ALA A 284 -9.48 8.20 -26.48
N LEU A 285 -9.37 8.42 -25.18
CA LEU A 285 -8.12 8.23 -24.42
C LEU A 285 -7.66 6.78 -24.43
N ALA A 286 -8.54 5.83 -24.10
CA ALA A 286 -8.22 4.40 -24.10
C ALA A 286 -7.79 3.92 -25.49
N ARG A 287 -8.52 4.34 -26.57
CA ARG A 287 -8.17 3.99 -27.95
C ARG A 287 -6.82 4.54 -28.37
N ASN A 288 -6.56 5.81 -28.08
CA ASN A 288 -5.31 6.47 -28.48
C ASN A 288 -4.10 5.84 -27.78
N ARG A 289 -4.20 5.50 -26.48
CA ARG A 289 -3.15 4.79 -25.73
C ARG A 289 -2.94 3.38 -26.28
N ALA A 290 -4.01 2.62 -26.47
CA ALA A 290 -3.92 1.26 -26.99
C ALA A 290 -3.32 1.25 -28.41
N GLN A 291 -3.69 2.20 -29.25
CA GLN A 291 -3.12 2.34 -30.59
C GLN A 291 -1.64 2.74 -30.55
N ALA A 292 -1.27 3.70 -29.72
CA ALA A 292 0.12 4.14 -29.58
C ALA A 292 1.00 2.98 -29.08
N ALA A 293 0.62 2.29 -28.02
CA ALA A 293 1.38 1.17 -27.47
C ALA A 293 1.45 -0.01 -28.45
N ALA A 294 0.38 -0.32 -29.18
CA ALA A 294 0.38 -1.41 -30.17
C ALA A 294 1.30 -1.16 -31.39
N THR A 295 1.76 0.07 -31.62
CA THR A 295 2.76 0.39 -32.67
C THR A 295 4.19 0.19 -32.20
N VAL A 296 4.40 0.05 -30.89
CA VAL A 296 5.73 -0.18 -30.28
C VAL A 296 6.06 -1.67 -30.31
N PRO A 297 7.28 -2.08 -30.70
CA PRO A 297 7.68 -3.47 -30.61
C PRO A 297 7.52 -4.04 -29.19
N ALA A 298 7.01 -5.26 -29.06
CA ALA A 298 6.72 -5.88 -27.75
C ALA A 298 7.94 -5.92 -26.81
N ALA A 299 9.13 -6.15 -27.36
CA ALA A 299 10.37 -6.12 -26.58
C ALA A 299 10.63 -4.74 -25.97
N LEU A 300 10.39 -3.66 -26.71
CA LEU A 300 10.60 -2.30 -26.21
C LEU A 300 9.55 -1.91 -25.15
N LEU A 301 8.30 -2.34 -25.31
CA LEU A 301 7.27 -2.17 -24.27
C LEU A 301 7.70 -2.88 -22.96
N LEU A 302 8.22 -4.11 -23.09
CA LEU A 302 8.72 -4.87 -21.94
C LEU A 302 9.93 -4.18 -21.30
N ASP A 303 10.91 -3.73 -22.09
CA ASP A 303 12.11 -3.05 -21.59
C ASP A 303 11.74 -1.75 -20.84
N THR A 304 10.80 -0.97 -21.38
CA THR A 304 10.30 0.26 -20.76
C THR A 304 9.59 -0.03 -19.45
N HIS A 305 8.71 -1.03 -19.42
CA HIS A 305 8.04 -1.49 -18.21
C HIS A 305 9.03 -1.94 -17.14
N VAL A 306 9.98 -2.81 -17.51
CA VAL A 306 11.00 -3.34 -16.58
C VAL A 306 11.87 -2.23 -16.01
N ALA A 307 12.25 -1.26 -16.84
CA ALA A 307 13.06 -0.11 -16.38
C ALA A 307 12.31 0.74 -15.35
N ASP A 308 11.03 1.07 -15.59
CA ASP A 308 10.18 1.80 -14.64
C ASP A 308 9.97 1.01 -13.34
N HIS A 309 9.61 -0.27 -13.45
CA HIS A 309 9.37 -1.13 -12.30
C HIS A 309 10.63 -1.27 -11.43
N ARG A 310 11.78 -1.54 -12.03
CA ARG A 310 13.05 -1.71 -11.32
C ARG A 310 13.55 -0.43 -10.66
N ALA A 311 13.25 0.74 -11.23
CA ALA A 311 13.59 2.00 -10.60
C ALA A 311 13.01 2.13 -9.18
N LEU A 312 11.89 1.46 -8.91
CA LEU A 312 11.26 1.37 -7.60
C LEU A 312 11.63 0.07 -6.87
N PHE A 313 11.57 -1.07 -7.55
CA PHE A 313 11.79 -2.37 -6.91
C PHE A 313 13.22 -2.55 -6.39
N ASP A 314 14.22 -2.08 -7.11
CA ASP A 314 15.64 -2.25 -6.75
C ASP A 314 16.12 -1.30 -5.65
N THR A 315 15.23 -0.42 -5.10
CA THR A 315 15.56 0.49 -4.00
C THR A 315 15.86 -0.23 -2.69
N LEU A 316 15.29 -1.41 -2.46
CA LEU A 316 15.54 -2.25 -1.29
C LEU A 316 15.90 -3.67 -1.70
N GLN A 317 16.98 -4.21 -1.12
CA GLN A 317 17.35 -5.62 -1.21
C GLN A 317 17.42 -6.22 0.20
N VAL A 318 16.87 -7.43 0.39
CA VAL A 318 16.80 -8.10 1.68
C VAL A 318 17.24 -9.55 1.53
N GLU A 319 18.12 -9.99 2.43
CA GLU A 319 18.53 -11.39 2.60
C GLU A 319 18.44 -11.72 4.10
N LEU A 320 17.66 -12.72 4.47
CA LEU A 320 17.44 -13.13 5.87
C LEU A 320 18.09 -14.49 6.20
N GLY A 321 18.87 -15.04 5.27
CA GLY A 321 19.49 -16.35 5.33
C GLY A 321 19.31 -17.11 4.03
N GLN A 322 19.57 -18.42 4.05
CA GLN A 322 19.45 -19.28 2.88
C GLN A 322 18.50 -20.45 3.18
N SER A 323 17.61 -20.73 2.24
CA SER A 323 16.76 -21.92 2.26
C SER A 323 17.51 -23.11 1.67
N SER A 324 17.09 -24.33 2.01
CA SER A 324 17.64 -25.54 1.43
C SER A 324 17.23 -25.74 -0.02
N ASP A 325 17.99 -26.53 -0.78
CA ASP A 325 17.64 -26.88 -2.16
C ASP A 325 16.29 -27.60 -2.24
N ALA A 326 15.94 -28.40 -1.23
CA ALA A 326 14.63 -29.05 -1.14
C ALA A 326 13.49 -28.02 -1.03
N GLN A 327 13.66 -26.94 -0.23
CA GLN A 327 12.69 -25.87 -0.13
C GLN A 327 12.59 -25.05 -1.42
N ARG A 328 13.72 -24.76 -2.06
CA ARG A 328 13.77 -24.06 -3.36
C ARG A 328 13.14 -24.85 -4.51
N GLY A 329 13.17 -26.18 -4.44
CA GLY A 329 12.56 -27.07 -5.42
C GLY A 329 11.04 -27.14 -5.38
N LEU A 330 10.41 -26.61 -4.33
CA LEU A 330 8.95 -26.58 -4.20
C LEU A 330 8.36 -25.40 -4.98
N GLU A 331 7.17 -25.58 -5.56
CA GLU A 331 6.34 -24.47 -6.00
C GLU A 331 5.82 -23.65 -4.82
N THR A 332 5.36 -22.44 -5.08
CA THR A 332 5.02 -21.45 -4.04
C THR A 332 4.03 -22.01 -3.02
N TRP A 333 2.92 -22.61 -3.46
CA TRP A 333 1.90 -23.11 -2.53
C TRP A 333 2.38 -24.29 -1.69
N GLN A 334 3.07 -25.24 -2.28
CA GLN A 334 3.68 -26.37 -1.57
C GLN A 334 4.72 -25.88 -0.55
N ARG A 335 5.47 -24.83 -0.87
CA ARG A 335 6.48 -24.24 -0.02
C ARG A 335 5.86 -23.60 1.23
N ILE A 336 4.74 -22.87 1.07
CA ILE A 336 3.96 -22.30 2.18
C ILE A 336 3.41 -23.40 3.09
N GLN A 337 2.84 -24.45 2.51
CA GLN A 337 2.33 -25.61 3.25
C GLN A 337 3.44 -26.34 4.02
N ALA A 338 4.58 -26.58 3.40
CA ALA A 338 5.73 -27.22 4.04
C ALA A 338 6.28 -26.38 5.20
N ARG A 339 6.36 -25.07 5.01
CA ARG A 339 6.78 -24.13 6.08
C ARG A 339 5.84 -24.18 7.28
N ALA A 340 4.53 -24.19 7.06
CA ALA A 340 3.54 -24.30 8.12
C ALA A 340 3.54 -25.67 8.82
N ALA A 341 3.76 -26.75 8.08
CA ALA A 341 3.83 -28.11 8.61
C ALA A 341 5.07 -28.35 9.47
N THR A 342 6.15 -27.59 9.26
CA THR A 342 7.42 -27.76 9.97
C THR A 342 7.91 -26.40 10.54
N PRO A 343 7.23 -25.82 11.55
CA PRO A 343 7.55 -24.49 12.07
C PRO A 343 8.97 -24.34 12.63
N ALA A 344 9.60 -25.45 13.05
CA ALA A 344 10.97 -25.46 13.55
C ALA A 344 12.04 -25.30 12.45
N LEU A 345 11.67 -25.49 11.17
CA LEU A 345 12.58 -25.35 10.04
C LEU A 345 12.33 -24.02 9.33
N PRO A 346 13.18 -23.00 9.53
CA PRO A 346 13.01 -21.71 8.84
C PRO A 346 13.10 -21.83 7.34
N ASP A 347 12.37 -20.97 6.62
CA ASP A 347 12.49 -20.78 5.17
C ASP A 347 12.69 -19.28 4.88
N PRO A 348 13.90 -18.75 5.12
CA PRO A 348 14.14 -17.32 5.07
C PRO A 348 13.94 -16.70 3.68
N GLU A 349 14.12 -17.49 2.60
CA GLU A 349 13.86 -17.00 1.24
C GLU A 349 12.36 -16.92 0.93
N LEU A 350 11.53 -17.79 1.50
CA LEU A 350 10.07 -17.65 1.44
C LEU A 350 9.60 -16.41 2.20
N GLU A 351 10.18 -16.16 3.37
CA GLU A 351 9.88 -14.97 4.19
C GLU A 351 10.30 -13.69 3.46
N VAL A 352 11.46 -13.69 2.77
CA VAL A 352 11.86 -12.60 1.86
C VAL A 352 10.90 -12.47 0.68
N ALA A 353 10.46 -13.57 0.08
CA ALA A 353 9.49 -13.55 -1.01
C ALA A 353 8.18 -12.86 -0.57
N TYR A 354 7.70 -13.17 0.64
CA TYR A 354 6.51 -12.55 1.21
C TYR A 354 6.69 -11.03 1.44
N LEU A 355 7.84 -10.60 1.95
CA LEU A 355 8.18 -9.18 2.08
C LEU A 355 8.22 -8.48 0.72
N GLN A 356 8.91 -9.08 -0.25
CA GLN A 356 9.05 -8.51 -1.59
C GLN A 356 7.72 -8.50 -2.37
N PHE A 357 6.81 -9.44 -2.05
CA PHE A 357 5.46 -9.44 -2.61
C PHE A 357 4.66 -8.23 -2.13
N GLY A 358 4.74 -7.87 -0.85
CA GLY A 358 4.12 -6.62 -0.35
C GLY A 358 4.67 -5.39 -1.08
N ARG A 359 5.99 -5.30 -1.29
CA ARG A 359 6.59 -4.21 -2.08
C ARG A 359 6.13 -4.21 -3.53
N TYR A 360 6.05 -5.38 -4.14
CA TYR A 360 5.51 -5.54 -5.49
C TYR A 360 4.07 -5.03 -5.58
N LEU A 361 3.20 -5.41 -4.64
CA LEU A 361 1.82 -4.94 -4.58
C LEU A 361 1.73 -3.41 -4.37
N THR A 362 2.61 -2.82 -3.55
CA THR A 362 2.68 -1.36 -3.37
C THR A 362 2.97 -0.66 -4.70
N ILE A 363 3.95 -1.13 -5.48
CA ILE A 363 4.30 -0.58 -6.80
C ILE A 363 3.14 -0.77 -7.78
N ALA A 364 2.49 -1.94 -7.75
CA ALA A 364 1.42 -2.28 -8.67
C ALA A 364 0.11 -1.55 -8.39
N ALA A 365 -0.19 -1.18 -7.12
CA ALA A 365 -1.47 -0.62 -6.72
C ALA A 365 -1.45 0.90 -6.43
N SER A 366 -0.28 1.50 -6.18
CA SER A 366 -0.20 2.91 -5.73
C SER A 366 0.90 3.68 -6.46
N ARG A 367 0.50 4.47 -7.46
CA ARG A 367 1.39 5.33 -8.27
C ARG A 367 0.79 6.75 -8.36
N ASP A 368 0.48 7.20 -9.56
CA ASP A 368 -0.10 8.52 -9.85
C ASP A 368 -1.65 8.53 -9.94
N GLY A 369 -2.29 7.41 -9.63
CA GLY A 369 -3.74 7.26 -9.51
C GLY A 369 -4.30 7.57 -8.12
N LEU A 370 -5.42 6.92 -7.80
CA LEU A 370 -6.00 6.88 -6.45
C LEU A 370 -5.15 5.98 -5.52
N PRO A 371 -5.28 6.13 -4.19
CA PRO A 371 -4.57 5.27 -3.25
C PRO A 371 -5.06 3.82 -3.30
N THR A 372 -4.29 2.93 -2.69
CA THR A 372 -4.67 1.53 -2.51
C THR A 372 -5.86 1.43 -1.57
N ASN A 373 -6.98 0.86 -2.03
CA ASN A 373 -8.17 0.55 -1.25
C ASN A 373 -8.07 -0.84 -0.58
N LEU A 374 -9.16 -1.35 0.03
CA LEU A 374 -9.16 -2.63 0.77
C LEU A 374 -8.75 -3.85 -0.07
N GLN A 375 -8.99 -3.86 -1.38
CA GLN A 375 -8.60 -4.94 -2.30
C GLN A 375 -7.51 -4.53 -3.30
N GLY A 376 -6.94 -3.34 -3.16
CA GLY A 376 -5.98 -2.81 -4.13
C GLY A 376 -6.62 -2.56 -5.49
N LEU A 377 -6.07 -3.21 -6.53
CA LEU A 377 -6.61 -3.16 -7.89
C LEU A 377 -7.16 -4.53 -8.35
N TRP A 378 -7.47 -5.44 -7.40
CA TRP A 378 -7.79 -6.84 -7.76
C TRP A 378 -9.13 -7.27 -7.18
N LEU A 379 -10.08 -7.48 -8.08
CA LEU A 379 -11.43 -7.93 -7.79
C LEU A 379 -11.76 -9.19 -8.60
N GLU A 380 -12.68 -10.02 -8.10
CA GLU A 380 -13.25 -11.14 -8.86
C GLU A 380 -14.66 -10.83 -9.41
N ASN A 381 -15.35 -9.83 -8.83
CA ASN A 381 -16.70 -9.43 -9.20
C ASN A 381 -16.95 -7.95 -8.84
N ASN A 382 -18.17 -7.47 -9.10
CA ASN A 382 -18.61 -6.11 -8.80
C ASN A 382 -19.29 -5.99 -7.43
N ASP A 383 -18.99 -6.90 -6.51
CA ASP A 383 -19.54 -6.96 -5.17
C ASP A 383 -18.45 -7.25 -4.12
N PRO A 384 -17.40 -6.40 -4.07
CA PRO A 384 -16.32 -6.63 -3.14
C PRO A 384 -16.78 -6.41 -1.70
N PRO A 385 -16.20 -7.16 -0.73
CA PRO A 385 -16.43 -6.92 0.68
C PRO A 385 -16.16 -5.46 1.04
N TRP A 386 -17.04 -4.86 1.88
CA TRP A 386 -16.97 -3.45 2.30
C TRP A 386 -16.80 -2.47 1.14
N MET A 387 -17.42 -2.77 -0.02
CA MET A 387 -17.36 -1.96 -1.24
C MET A 387 -15.91 -1.64 -1.69
N SER A 388 -14.91 -2.32 -1.14
CA SER A 388 -13.48 -2.02 -1.36
C SER A 388 -13.11 -0.58 -1.01
N ASP A 389 -13.64 -0.05 0.07
CA ASP A 389 -13.53 1.35 0.48
C ASP A 389 -12.11 1.77 0.92
N TYR A 390 -11.96 3.04 1.26
CA TYR A 390 -10.80 3.58 1.98
C TYR A 390 -11.14 3.61 3.46
N HIS A 391 -10.91 2.48 4.14
CA HIS A 391 -11.21 2.29 5.55
C HIS A 391 -10.15 2.95 6.42
N SER A 392 -10.54 3.96 7.23
CA SER A 392 -9.62 4.91 7.84
C SER A 392 -9.29 4.63 9.31
N ASP A 393 -9.76 3.51 9.88
CA ASP A 393 -9.49 3.17 11.27
C ASP A 393 -8.32 2.18 11.48
N VAL A 394 -7.65 1.78 10.40
CA VAL A 394 -6.33 1.12 10.35
C VAL A 394 -5.91 0.73 8.93
N ASN A 395 -6.85 0.26 8.08
CA ASN A 395 -6.53 -0.45 6.85
C ASN A 395 -5.85 0.46 5.83
N LEU A 396 -6.42 1.65 5.57
CA LEU A 396 -5.82 2.62 4.66
C LEU A 396 -4.42 3.03 5.11
N GLN A 397 -4.23 3.25 6.40
CA GLN A 397 -2.94 3.62 6.97
C GLN A 397 -1.93 2.48 6.85
N MET A 398 -2.35 1.24 7.15
CA MET A 398 -1.50 0.05 7.04
C MET A 398 -1.03 -0.21 5.62
N ASN A 399 -1.85 0.12 4.61
CA ASN A 399 -1.47 0.01 3.20
C ASN A 399 -0.21 0.82 2.86
N TYR A 400 0.17 1.80 3.68
CA TYR A 400 1.33 2.66 3.47
C TYR A 400 2.48 2.48 4.48
N TRP A 401 2.31 1.66 5.54
CA TRP A 401 3.38 1.46 6.54
C TRP A 401 4.66 0.87 5.95
N LEU A 402 4.56 0.09 4.88
CA LEU A 402 5.70 -0.51 4.20
C LEU A 402 6.43 0.48 3.28
N ALA A 403 5.74 1.47 2.72
CA ALA A 403 6.22 2.23 1.57
C ALA A 403 7.56 2.96 1.85
N ASP A 404 7.60 3.85 2.81
CA ASP A 404 8.79 4.65 3.11
C ASP A 404 9.97 3.82 3.61
N PRO A 405 9.81 2.93 4.62
CA PRO A 405 10.94 2.14 5.09
C PRO A 405 11.52 1.22 4.00
N SER A 406 10.74 0.87 2.98
CA SER A 406 11.19 0.00 1.89
C SER A 406 11.65 0.75 0.63
N GLY A 407 11.83 2.08 0.70
CA GLY A 407 12.29 2.89 -0.43
C GLY A 407 11.22 3.19 -1.48
N LEU A 408 9.94 3.00 -1.16
CA LEU A 408 8.80 3.22 -2.05
C LEU A 408 8.02 4.50 -1.70
N GLY A 409 8.68 5.50 -1.12
CA GLY A 409 8.05 6.77 -0.72
C GLY A 409 7.30 7.46 -1.88
N ALA A 410 7.74 7.31 -3.12
CA ALA A 410 7.01 7.82 -4.29
C ALA A 410 5.58 7.25 -4.42
N CYS A 411 5.30 6.08 -3.85
CA CYS A 411 3.97 5.48 -3.84
C CYS A 411 3.02 6.14 -2.82
N VAL A 412 3.53 6.87 -1.83
CA VAL A 412 2.73 7.59 -0.83
C VAL A 412 2.03 8.82 -1.41
N ASP A 413 2.55 9.38 -2.52
CA ASP A 413 1.98 10.57 -3.14
C ASP A 413 0.51 10.36 -3.60
N ALA A 414 0.10 9.14 -3.92
CA ALA A 414 -1.31 8.83 -4.20
C ALA A 414 -2.23 9.14 -3.00
N LEU A 415 -1.81 8.75 -1.79
CA LEU A 415 -2.54 9.06 -0.55
C LEU A 415 -2.55 10.56 -0.27
N THR A 416 -1.41 11.23 -0.44
CA THR A 416 -1.28 12.68 -0.26
C THR A 416 -2.24 13.44 -1.19
N ARG A 417 -2.24 13.12 -2.47
CA ARG A 417 -3.16 13.74 -3.46
C ARG A 417 -4.62 13.47 -3.13
N TYR A 418 -4.94 12.25 -2.72
CA TYR A 418 -6.28 11.88 -2.30
C TYR A 418 -6.75 12.76 -1.14
N CYS A 419 -6.01 12.81 -0.04
CA CYS A 419 -6.38 13.60 1.13
C CYS A 419 -6.54 15.10 0.80
N LEU A 420 -5.65 15.64 -0.04
CA LEU A 420 -5.73 17.04 -0.47
C LEU A 420 -6.96 17.33 -1.33
N ALA A 421 -7.31 16.41 -2.24
CA ALA A 421 -8.50 16.55 -3.08
C ALA A 421 -9.80 16.44 -2.29
N GLN A 422 -9.81 15.58 -1.25
CA GLN A 422 -10.97 15.37 -0.39
C GLN A 422 -11.17 16.48 0.65
N LEU A 423 -10.12 17.19 1.07
CA LEU A 423 -10.14 18.15 2.17
C LEU A 423 -11.30 19.18 2.09
N PRO A 424 -11.61 19.81 0.95
CA PRO A 424 -12.74 20.74 0.86
C PRO A 424 -14.10 20.08 1.15
N SER A 425 -14.29 18.85 0.68
CA SER A 425 -15.51 18.08 0.89
C SER A 425 -15.64 17.63 2.35
N TRP A 426 -14.59 17.03 2.91
CA TRP A 426 -14.55 16.63 4.32
C TRP A 426 -14.76 17.81 5.27
N THR A 427 -14.14 18.97 5.01
CA THR A 427 -14.34 20.19 5.79
C THR A 427 -15.80 20.62 5.77
N ARG A 428 -16.41 20.69 4.59
CA ARG A 428 -17.82 21.09 4.44
C ARG A 428 -18.74 20.12 5.16
N ILE A 429 -18.58 18.80 4.97
CA ILE A 429 -19.44 17.77 5.59
C ILE A 429 -19.28 17.83 7.11
N THR A 430 -18.05 17.92 7.63
CA THR A 430 -17.79 18.06 9.06
C THR A 430 -18.51 19.27 9.64
N GLN A 431 -18.34 20.46 9.05
CA GLN A 431 -18.94 21.68 9.56
C GLN A 431 -20.46 21.72 9.46
N THR A 432 -21.04 20.99 8.50
CA THR A 432 -22.49 20.93 8.31
C THR A 432 -23.16 19.88 9.19
N HIS A 433 -22.56 18.70 9.36
CA HIS A 433 -23.24 17.52 9.89
C HIS A 433 -22.63 16.95 11.18
N PHE A 434 -21.40 17.31 11.56
CA PHE A 434 -20.78 16.69 12.73
C PHE A 434 -21.53 17.00 14.03
N ASN A 435 -22.07 18.22 14.18
CA ASN A 435 -22.87 18.59 15.35
C ASN A 435 -24.39 18.40 15.17
N ASP A 436 -24.81 17.66 14.12
CA ASP A 436 -26.21 17.24 13.97
C ASP A 436 -26.67 16.46 15.21
N PRO A 437 -27.87 16.72 15.76
CA PRO A 437 -28.38 16.01 16.93
C PRO A 437 -28.41 14.48 16.81
N ARG A 438 -28.51 13.94 15.60
CA ARG A 438 -28.49 12.51 15.32
C ARG A 438 -27.09 11.89 15.50
N ASN A 439 -26.02 12.67 15.27
CA ASN A 439 -24.66 12.19 15.46
C ASN A 439 -24.36 12.01 16.95
N ARG A 440 -24.14 10.74 17.35
CA ARG A 440 -23.81 10.40 18.75
C ARG A 440 -22.41 10.89 19.17
N PHE A 441 -21.52 11.16 18.23
CA PHE A 441 -20.16 11.68 18.48
C PHE A 441 -20.08 13.21 18.37
N ARG A 442 -21.21 13.94 18.31
CA ARG A 442 -21.22 15.39 18.22
C ARG A 442 -20.52 16.05 19.42
N ASN A 443 -19.93 17.22 19.19
CA ASN A 443 -19.31 17.99 20.25
C ASN A 443 -20.35 18.55 21.19
N THR A 444 -20.31 18.21 22.49
CA THR A 444 -21.27 18.70 23.50
C THR A 444 -21.08 20.19 23.76
N SER A 445 -19.91 20.76 23.42
CA SER A 445 -19.66 22.22 23.47
C SER A 445 -20.44 23.00 22.41
N GLY A 446 -21.00 22.35 21.41
CA GLY A 446 -21.61 22.95 20.23
C GLY A 446 -20.62 23.63 19.26
N LYS A 447 -19.33 23.67 19.58
CA LYS A 447 -18.30 24.26 18.71
C LYS A 447 -17.97 23.27 17.56
N ILE A 448 -17.68 23.82 16.39
CA ILE A 448 -17.21 23.08 15.24
C ILE A 448 -16.20 23.91 14.45
N ALA A 449 -15.11 23.26 14.00
CA ALA A 449 -14.10 23.83 13.11
C ALA A 449 -13.37 22.69 12.40
N GLY A 450 -12.54 23.04 11.41
CA GLY A 450 -11.68 22.09 10.71
C GLY A 450 -12.44 20.96 10.00
N TRP A 451 -11.87 19.77 10.03
CA TRP A 451 -12.39 18.60 9.31
C TRP A 451 -12.13 17.31 10.06
N THR A 452 -13.00 16.33 9.83
CA THR A 452 -12.75 14.91 10.11
C THR A 452 -13.44 14.05 9.06
N VAL A 453 -13.40 12.72 9.23
CA VAL A 453 -13.92 11.75 8.27
C VAL A 453 -14.82 10.73 8.95
N ALA A 454 -15.55 9.95 8.17
CA ALA A 454 -16.14 8.70 8.62
C ALA A 454 -15.09 7.56 8.56
N ILE A 455 -15.40 6.39 9.13
CA ILE A 455 -14.57 5.19 9.06
C ILE A 455 -14.32 4.83 7.60
N SER A 456 -15.37 4.81 6.78
CA SER A 456 -15.31 4.53 5.36
C SER A 456 -15.37 5.79 4.53
N THR A 457 -14.43 5.95 3.58
CA THR A 457 -14.41 7.04 2.61
C THR A 457 -14.30 6.51 1.19
N ASN A 458 -14.70 7.33 0.20
CA ASN A 458 -14.68 6.99 -1.21
C ASN A 458 -14.05 8.11 -2.06
N PRO A 459 -13.77 7.93 -3.37
CA PRO A 459 -13.11 8.94 -4.19
C PRO A 459 -13.97 10.19 -4.49
N PHE A 460 -15.25 10.21 -4.12
CA PHE A 460 -16.19 11.31 -4.39
C PHE A 460 -16.43 12.25 -3.20
N GLY A 461 -15.55 12.26 -2.20
CA GLY A 461 -15.72 13.03 -0.97
C GLY A 461 -16.76 12.45 -0.02
N GLY A 462 -17.19 11.22 -0.25
CA GLY A 462 -18.23 10.55 0.51
C GLY A 462 -17.75 9.95 1.81
N ASN A 463 -18.71 9.80 2.73
CA ASN A 463 -18.53 9.14 4.00
C ASN A 463 -19.50 7.96 4.10
N GLY A 464 -19.08 6.88 4.75
CA GLY A 464 -19.89 5.70 4.99
C GLY A 464 -19.76 5.26 6.45
N TRP A 465 -20.85 4.73 6.97
CA TRP A 465 -20.96 4.19 8.31
C TRP A 465 -20.83 5.27 9.39
N TYR A 466 -20.05 5.05 10.47
CA TYR A 466 -19.89 5.98 11.57
C TYR A 466 -18.90 7.10 11.28
N TRP A 467 -19.11 8.25 11.93
CA TRP A 467 -18.04 9.21 12.10
C TRP A 467 -16.85 8.60 12.82
N HIS A 468 -15.67 8.97 12.37
CA HIS A 468 -14.38 8.58 12.98
C HIS A 468 -13.64 9.87 13.40
N PRO A 469 -13.91 10.40 14.59
CA PRO A 469 -13.34 11.68 15.01
C PRO A 469 -11.83 11.74 14.91
N ALA A 470 -11.10 10.66 15.30
CA ALA A 470 -9.65 10.61 15.24
C ALA A 470 -9.07 10.19 13.87
N GLY A 471 -9.92 9.88 12.89
CA GLY A 471 -9.47 9.54 11.53
C GLY A 471 -8.65 10.63 10.86
N ASN A 472 -9.00 11.90 11.10
CA ASN A 472 -8.23 13.03 10.61
C ASN A 472 -6.80 13.07 11.16
N ALA A 473 -6.63 12.82 12.45
CA ALA A 473 -5.32 12.80 13.10
C ALA A 473 -4.46 11.64 12.59
N TRP A 474 -5.06 10.47 12.35
CA TRP A 474 -4.31 9.32 11.85
C TRP A 474 -3.94 9.45 10.36
N LEU A 475 -4.80 10.02 9.53
CA LEU A 475 -4.44 10.36 8.16
C LEU A 475 -3.30 11.39 8.12
N CYS A 476 -3.37 12.42 8.97
CA CYS A 476 -2.30 13.40 9.13
C CYS A 476 -0.98 12.74 9.57
N ASP A 477 -1.02 11.80 10.54
CA ASP A 477 0.15 11.06 10.98
C ASP A 477 0.78 10.25 9.84
N SER A 478 -0.03 9.56 9.02
CA SER A 478 0.47 8.80 7.87
C SER A 478 1.23 9.69 6.88
N LEU A 479 0.71 10.88 6.59
CA LEU A 479 1.37 11.85 5.71
C LEU A 479 2.60 12.49 6.36
N TRP A 480 2.55 12.74 7.66
CA TRP A 480 3.69 13.24 8.42
C TRP A 480 4.84 12.22 8.47
N GLN A 481 4.55 10.94 8.62
CA GLN A 481 5.59 9.89 8.59
C GLN A 481 6.33 9.90 7.27
N HIS A 482 5.67 10.11 6.13
CA HIS A 482 6.35 10.30 4.85
C HIS A 482 7.35 11.47 4.89
N TYR A 483 6.95 12.61 5.48
CA TYR A 483 7.88 13.72 5.70
C TYR A 483 9.05 13.31 6.62
N GLU A 484 8.84 12.51 7.65
CA GLU A 484 9.93 12.06 8.52
C GLU A 484 10.99 11.23 7.78
N PHE A 485 10.59 10.43 6.79
CA PHE A 485 11.53 9.67 5.97
C PHE A 485 12.22 10.51 4.90
N THR A 486 11.55 11.47 4.31
CA THR A 486 12.05 12.25 3.16
C THR A 486 12.74 13.55 3.54
N GLN A 487 12.27 14.20 4.61
CA GLN A 487 12.62 15.58 5.00
C GLN A 487 12.36 16.58 3.87
N ASP A 488 11.35 16.29 3.01
CA ASP A 488 10.98 17.15 1.90
C ASP A 488 10.04 18.28 2.38
N ARG A 489 10.51 19.52 2.27
CA ARG A 489 9.75 20.71 2.71
C ARG A 489 8.62 21.08 1.77
N ASP A 490 8.69 20.67 0.51
CA ASP A 490 7.60 20.92 -0.43
C ASP A 490 6.42 20.01 -0.10
N ASP A 491 6.67 18.73 0.22
CA ASP A 491 5.63 17.82 0.72
C ASP A 491 5.07 18.29 2.06
N LEU A 492 5.91 18.74 2.98
CA LEU A 492 5.44 19.34 4.24
C LEU A 492 4.54 20.56 3.99
N THR A 493 4.88 21.37 3.01
CA THR A 493 4.06 22.53 2.61
C THR A 493 2.69 22.11 2.06
N ARG A 494 2.67 21.04 1.27
CA ARG A 494 1.42 20.47 0.70
C ARG A 494 0.47 19.95 1.79
N ILE A 495 0.98 19.22 2.78
CA ILE A 495 0.15 18.61 3.84
C ILE A 495 -0.20 19.57 4.98
N TYR A 496 0.42 20.76 5.06
CA TYR A 496 0.21 21.71 6.14
C TYR A 496 -1.25 22.12 6.36
N PRO A 497 -2.09 22.38 5.31
CA PRO A 497 -3.51 22.67 5.49
C PRO A 497 -4.30 21.51 6.15
N LEU A 498 -3.95 20.26 5.86
CA LEU A 498 -4.55 19.09 6.50
C LEU A 498 -4.25 19.08 8.00
N LEU A 499 -2.97 19.20 8.38
CA LEU A 499 -2.53 19.27 9.79
C LEU A 499 -3.22 20.38 10.55
N LYS A 500 -3.26 21.58 9.97
CA LYS A 500 -3.89 22.75 10.60
C LYS A 500 -5.39 22.54 10.83
N GLY A 501 -6.11 22.13 9.78
CA GLY A 501 -7.55 21.92 9.87
C GLY A 501 -7.93 20.79 10.84
N ALA A 502 -7.12 19.74 10.95
CA ALA A 502 -7.28 18.69 11.96
C ALA A 502 -7.07 19.25 13.37
N CYS A 503 -6.05 20.11 13.60
CA CYS A 503 -5.86 20.80 14.89
C CYS A 503 -7.03 21.69 15.24
N GLU A 504 -7.60 22.43 14.28
CA GLU A 504 -8.78 23.27 14.49
C GLU A 504 -10.00 22.45 14.90
N PHE A 505 -10.21 21.28 14.31
CA PHE A 505 -11.27 20.35 14.72
C PHE A 505 -11.10 19.90 16.17
N TRP A 506 -9.91 19.46 16.55
CA TRP A 506 -9.63 18.98 17.90
C TRP A 506 -9.68 20.10 18.95
N GLN A 507 -9.24 21.31 18.62
CA GLN A 507 -9.42 22.46 19.51
C GLN A 507 -10.90 22.75 19.81
N ALA A 508 -11.79 22.54 18.83
CA ALA A 508 -13.23 22.72 19.02
C ALA A 508 -13.89 21.57 19.79
N ARG A 509 -13.35 20.31 19.63
CA ARG A 509 -13.91 19.10 20.19
C ARG A 509 -13.52 18.83 21.65
N LEU A 510 -12.27 19.08 22.01
CA LEU A 510 -11.76 18.77 23.34
C LEU A 510 -12.52 19.50 24.43
N ILE A 511 -12.88 18.78 25.49
CA ILE A 511 -13.56 19.30 26.67
C ILE A 511 -12.65 19.23 27.90
N ALA A 512 -12.80 20.17 28.82
CA ALA A 512 -12.09 20.19 30.10
C ALA A 512 -12.81 19.27 31.11
N MET A 513 -12.04 18.39 31.74
CA MET A 513 -12.51 17.54 32.85
C MET A 513 -11.54 17.58 34.01
N GLU A 514 -12.06 17.47 35.22
CA GLU A 514 -11.26 17.23 36.41
C GLU A 514 -10.97 15.75 36.55
N VAL A 515 -9.71 15.43 36.73
CA VAL A 515 -9.19 14.06 36.90
C VAL A 515 -8.53 13.98 38.29
N THR A 516 -8.86 12.95 39.03
CA THR A 516 -8.22 12.68 40.33
C THR A 516 -7.14 11.62 40.15
N ASP A 517 -5.90 12.00 40.38
CA ASP A 517 -4.75 11.11 40.31
C ASP A 517 -4.71 10.11 41.48
N ALA A 518 -3.89 9.07 41.40
CA ALA A 518 -3.81 8.01 42.41
C ALA A 518 -3.37 8.50 43.80
N ASP A 519 -2.73 9.64 43.88
CA ASP A 519 -2.32 10.30 45.12
C ASP A 519 -3.40 11.18 45.78
N GLY A 520 -4.59 11.27 45.13
CA GLY A 520 -5.72 12.09 45.53
C GLY A 520 -5.64 13.56 45.10
N SER A 521 -4.61 13.96 44.40
CA SER A 521 -4.54 15.29 43.79
C SER A 521 -5.49 15.37 42.57
N THR A 522 -6.00 16.57 42.30
CA THR A 522 -6.87 16.83 41.15
C THR A 522 -6.17 17.73 40.14
N ARG A 523 -6.38 17.42 38.85
CA ARG A 523 -5.89 18.25 37.72
C ARG A 523 -6.95 18.43 36.67
N GLN A 524 -6.92 19.56 35.99
CA GLN A 524 -7.75 19.78 34.81
C GLN A 524 -7.07 19.20 33.58
N CYS A 525 -7.78 18.31 32.87
CA CYS A 525 -7.31 17.72 31.62
C CYS A 525 -8.24 18.03 30.47
N LEU A 526 -7.71 18.03 29.26
CA LEU A 526 -8.47 18.03 28.01
C LEU A 526 -8.67 16.59 27.56
N VAL A 527 -9.92 16.24 27.35
CA VAL A 527 -10.32 14.90 26.90
C VAL A 527 -11.13 15.00 25.63
N ASP A 528 -11.06 13.93 24.85
CA ASP A 528 -12.00 13.64 23.78
C ASP A 528 -13.42 13.59 24.35
N ASP A 529 -14.37 14.19 23.62
CA ASP A 529 -15.78 14.18 23.99
C ASP A 529 -16.40 12.80 23.72
N HIS A 530 -17.69 12.68 23.59
CA HIS A 530 -18.35 11.41 23.33
C HIS A 530 -17.76 10.72 22.09
N ASP A 531 -17.21 9.53 22.29
CA ASP A 531 -16.57 8.73 21.25
C ASP A 531 -16.61 7.25 21.61
N TRP A 532 -16.06 6.41 20.76
CA TRP A 532 -15.86 4.99 21.00
C TRP A 532 -14.44 4.57 20.61
N SER A 533 -13.97 3.48 21.20
CA SER A 533 -12.73 2.87 20.72
C SER A 533 -13.06 2.03 19.48
N PRO A 534 -12.45 2.27 18.33
CA PRO A 534 -12.73 1.46 17.14
C PRO A 534 -12.38 -0.01 17.39
N GLU A 535 -13.26 -0.94 17.16
CA GLU A 535 -14.69 -0.88 16.81
C GLU A 535 -15.49 -1.59 17.89
N HIS A 536 -15.37 -1.19 19.15
CA HIS A 536 -16.06 -1.81 20.30
C HIS A 536 -16.23 -0.83 21.47
N GLY A 537 -16.96 -1.29 22.48
CA GLY A 537 -17.17 -0.56 23.70
C GLY A 537 -18.32 0.43 23.65
N PRO A 538 -18.45 1.27 24.69
CA PRO A 538 -19.51 2.27 24.76
C PRO A 538 -19.28 3.38 23.76
N GLU A 539 -20.33 3.79 23.05
CA GLU A 539 -20.27 4.85 22.04
C GLU A 539 -20.35 6.28 22.63
N ASN A 540 -20.33 6.38 23.94
CA ASN A 540 -20.36 7.63 24.68
C ASN A 540 -19.22 7.73 25.72
N ALA A 541 -18.16 6.98 25.51
CA ALA A 541 -16.98 7.06 26.35
C ALA A 541 -16.24 8.38 26.14
N ARG A 542 -15.35 8.72 27.04
CA ARG A 542 -14.50 9.90 27.01
C ARG A 542 -13.06 9.56 27.20
N GLY A 543 -12.18 10.41 26.71
CA GLY A 543 -10.75 10.19 26.85
C GLY A 543 -10.31 8.86 26.24
N ILE A 544 -10.83 8.55 25.05
CA ILE A 544 -10.47 7.37 24.29
C ILE A 544 -8.96 7.35 24.09
N ALA A 545 -8.29 6.29 24.51
CA ALA A 545 -6.84 6.15 24.41
C ALA A 545 -6.35 6.33 22.97
N TYR A 546 -7.05 5.74 22.02
CA TYR A 546 -6.83 5.88 20.59
C TYR A 546 -6.80 7.34 20.14
N ALA A 547 -7.87 8.12 20.44
CA ALA A 547 -7.99 9.50 20.04
C ALA A 547 -6.95 10.38 20.76
N GLN A 548 -6.79 10.21 22.08
CA GLN A 548 -5.87 11.02 22.89
C GLN A 548 -4.41 10.91 22.41
N GLU A 549 -3.95 9.72 22.08
CA GLU A 549 -2.59 9.48 21.57
C GLU A 549 -2.39 10.09 20.17
N LEU A 550 -3.37 9.92 19.28
CA LEU A 550 -3.32 10.51 17.94
C LEU A 550 -3.34 12.03 17.97
N VAL A 551 -4.16 12.61 18.84
CA VAL A 551 -4.24 14.07 18.99
C VAL A 551 -2.96 14.64 19.59
N TRP A 552 -2.39 13.96 20.58
CA TRP A 552 -1.10 14.37 21.14
C TRP A 552 -0.01 14.38 20.05
N THR A 553 0.00 13.35 19.21
CA THR A 553 0.94 13.21 18.09
C THR A 553 0.69 14.34 17.05
N LEU A 554 -0.55 14.53 16.62
CA LEU A 554 -0.94 15.57 15.67
C LEU A 554 -0.51 16.98 16.13
N PHE A 555 -0.75 17.31 17.40
CA PHE A 555 -0.36 18.61 17.94
C PHE A 555 1.15 18.82 17.91
N GLY A 556 1.92 17.77 18.22
CA GLY A 556 3.37 17.80 18.11
C GLY A 556 3.84 18.01 16.66
N GLN A 557 3.25 17.28 15.73
CA GLN A 557 3.55 17.35 14.30
C GLN A 557 3.22 18.73 13.71
N TYR A 558 2.03 19.26 14.03
CA TYR A 558 1.64 20.61 13.59
C TYR A 558 2.60 21.69 14.10
N ARG A 559 3.00 21.62 15.38
CA ARG A 559 3.94 22.58 15.97
C ARG A 559 5.30 22.53 15.27
N GLN A 560 5.79 21.32 14.96
CA GLN A 560 7.03 21.14 14.23
C GLN A 560 6.91 21.68 12.78
N ALA A 561 5.80 21.37 12.09
CA ALA A 561 5.52 21.88 10.75
C ALA A 561 5.47 23.42 10.73
N SER A 562 4.77 24.03 11.70
CA SER A 562 4.70 25.49 11.88
C SER A 562 6.10 26.11 12.03
N ALA A 563 6.95 25.53 12.89
CA ALA A 563 8.30 26.01 13.12
C ALA A 563 9.20 25.87 11.88
N LEU A 564 9.15 24.70 11.21
CA LEU A 564 9.95 24.41 10.02
C LEU A 564 9.58 25.30 8.84
N LEU A 565 8.30 25.63 8.68
CA LEU A 565 7.79 26.46 7.59
C LEU A 565 7.75 27.95 7.94
N GLY A 566 7.94 28.32 9.21
CA GLY A 566 7.85 29.71 9.68
C GLY A 566 6.42 30.28 9.59
N ARG A 567 5.38 29.47 9.85
CA ARG A 567 3.96 29.82 9.70
C ARG A 567 3.20 29.71 11.02
N ASP A 568 2.19 30.56 11.22
CA ASP A 568 1.17 30.45 12.29
C ASP A 568 1.74 30.27 13.71
N ALA A 569 2.85 30.93 14.08
CA ALA A 569 3.54 30.75 15.36
C ALA A 569 2.63 30.98 16.58
N ALA A 570 1.69 31.96 16.53
CA ALA A 570 0.73 32.20 17.59
C ALA A 570 -0.25 31.01 17.78
N TYR A 571 -0.70 30.41 16.67
CA TYR A 571 -1.59 29.25 16.75
C TYR A 571 -0.82 28.00 17.22
N ALA A 572 0.43 27.83 16.81
CA ALA A 572 1.29 26.77 17.31
C ALA A 572 1.54 26.87 18.83
N ALA A 573 1.63 28.09 19.39
CA ALA A 573 1.69 28.29 20.84
C ALA A 573 0.39 27.88 21.54
N THR A 574 -0.76 28.19 20.95
CA THR A 574 -2.07 27.72 21.45
C THR A 574 -2.12 26.20 21.47
N ILE A 575 -1.75 25.54 20.37
CA ILE A 575 -1.70 24.07 20.27
C ILE A 575 -0.72 23.45 21.27
N ALA A 576 0.41 24.12 21.56
CA ALA A 576 1.35 23.68 22.59
C ALA A 576 0.71 23.62 23.99
N THR A 577 -0.09 24.63 24.33
CA THR A 577 -0.84 24.68 25.60
C THR A 577 -1.88 23.57 25.67
N LEU A 578 -2.65 23.35 24.59
CA LEU A 578 -3.64 22.27 24.54
C LEU A 578 -2.96 20.89 24.68
N GLN A 579 -1.83 20.67 24.01
CA GLN A 579 -1.09 19.41 24.08
C GLN A 579 -0.62 19.08 25.49
N GLN A 580 -0.19 20.07 26.25
CA GLN A 580 0.26 19.87 27.65
C GLN A 580 -0.89 19.52 28.61
N CYS A 581 -2.12 19.90 28.27
CA CYS A 581 -3.30 19.62 29.06
C CYS A 581 -4.02 18.33 28.69
N LEU A 582 -3.57 17.61 27.62
CA LEU A 582 -4.24 16.38 27.18
C LEU A 582 -4.15 15.31 28.27
N TYR A 583 -5.28 14.62 28.50
CA TYR A 583 -5.31 13.34 29.18
C TYR A 583 -4.62 12.30 28.29
N LEU A 584 -3.71 11.54 28.84
CA LEU A 584 -3.07 10.42 28.13
C LEU A 584 -3.44 9.11 28.84
N PRO A 585 -3.45 7.97 28.13
CA PRO A 585 -3.88 6.69 28.68
C PRO A 585 -3.11 6.34 29.98
N GLU A 586 -3.86 6.01 31.02
CA GLU A 586 -3.35 5.58 32.32
C GLU A 586 -3.30 4.05 32.39
N ILE A 587 -2.68 3.56 33.47
CA ILE A 587 -2.64 2.11 33.74
C ILE A 587 -3.88 1.75 34.57
N SER A 588 -4.68 0.81 34.07
CA SER A 588 -5.84 0.31 34.82
C SER A 588 -5.40 -0.34 36.12
N PRO A 589 -5.97 0.06 37.27
CA PRO A 589 -5.67 -0.54 38.56
C PRO A 589 -6.18 -1.99 38.67
N LEU A 590 -7.13 -2.39 37.82
CA LEU A 590 -7.71 -3.73 37.86
C LEU A 590 -6.88 -4.74 37.04
N SER A 591 -6.44 -4.38 35.84
CA SER A 591 -5.74 -5.30 34.95
C SER A 591 -4.24 -5.06 34.87
N GLY A 592 -3.78 -3.88 35.24
CA GLY A 592 -2.41 -3.43 35.02
C GLY A 592 -2.08 -3.20 33.52
N GLN A 593 -3.10 -3.16 32.64
CA GLN A 593 -2.98 -2.82 31.23
C GLN A 593 -3.19 -1.31 31.04
N LEU A 594 -2.83 -0.78 29.87
CA LEU A 594 -3.26 0.56 29.48
C LEU A 594 -4.79 0.60 29.34
N GLN A 595 -5.39 1.70 29.77
CA GLN A 595 -6.84 1.91 29.65
C GLN A 595 -7.23 2.06 28.17
N GLU A 596 -8.37 1.51 27.80
CA GLU A 596 -8.98 1.68 26.48
C GLU A 596 -9.66 3.07 26.34
N TRP A 597 -10.32 3.51 27.42
CA TRP A 597 -10.91 4.83 27.61
C TRP A 597 -10.79 5.23 29.08
N MET A 598 -11.11 6.48 29.39
CA MET A 598 -11.04 7.04 30.73
C MET A 598 -12.07 6.35 31.65
N SER A 599 -11.78 5.13 32.06
CA SER A 599 -12.55 4.37 33.05
C SER A 599 -11.63 3.42 33.81
N PRO A 600 -11.61 3.48 35.16
CA PRO A 600 -10.82 2.53 35.95
C PRO A 600 -11.47 1.14 36.03
N THR A 601 -12.73 1.00 35.71
CA THR A 601 -13.53 -0.24 35.93
C THR A 601 -13.96 -0.94 34.65
N ASP A 602 -14.03 -0.26 33.52
CA ASP A 602 -14.35 -0.83 32.22
C ASP A 602 -13.06 -0.99 31.41
N LEU A 603 -12.73 -2.22 31.11
CA LEU A 603 -11.45 -2.59 30.49
C LEU A 603 -11.55 -2.83 28.99
N GLY A 604 -12.76 -2.72 28.41
CA GLY A 604 -12.99 -3.11 27.05
C GLY A 604 -12.84 -4.64 26.83
N GLU A 605 -12.79 -5.05 25.57
CA GLU A 605 -12.66 -6.47 25.19
C GLU A 605 -11.20 -6.90 25.21
N ALA A 606 -10.86 -7.86 26.09
CA ALA A 606 -9.49 -8.36 26.23
C ALA A 606 -8.91 -8.92 24.93
N HIS A 607 -9.73 -9.58 24.10
CA HIS A 607 -9.30 -10.24 22.86
C HIS A 607 -9.67 -9.46 21.59
N HIS A 608 -10.02 -8.18 21.70
CA HIS A 608 -10.40 -7.37 20.53
C HIS A 608 -9.30 -7.36 19.46
N ARG A 609 -9.71 -7.22 18.18
CA ARG A 609 -8.78 -7.23 17.06
C ARG A 609 -7.95 -5.94 16.95
N HIS A 610 -8.51 -4.78 17.33
CA HIS A 610 -7.80 -3.50 17.33
C HIS A 610 -6.87 -3.33 18.54
N LEU A 611 -5.87 -2.46 18.40
CA LEU A 611 -4.88 -2.13 19.41
C LEU A 611 -4.94 -0.64 19.80
N SER A 612 -6.15 -0.12 19.92
CA SER A 612 -6.40 1.31 20.16
C SER A 612 -5.56 1.91 21.30
N PRO A 613 -5.34 1.26 22.46
CA PRO A 613 -4.50 1.82 23.53
C PRO A 613 -3.01 1.85 23.21
N LEU A 614 -2.57 1.19 22.13
CA LEU A 614 -1.16 1.10 21.75
C LEU A 614 -0.76 2.07 20.63
N MET A 615 -1.61 3.06 20.30
CA MET A 615 -1.26 4.10 19.32
C MET A 615 0.02 4.84 19.67
N GLY A 616 0.30 5.06 20.97
CA GLY A 616 1.56 5.66 21.42
C GLY A 616 2.78 4.75 21.27
N LEU A 617 2.58 3.42 21.08
CA LEU A 617 3.66 2.47 20.80
C LEU A 617 3.90 2.35 19.29
N PHE A 618 2.83 2.08 18.51
CA PHE A 618 2.84 2.05 17.07
C PHE A 618 1.47 2.50 16.52
N PRO A 619 1.43 3.46 15.57
CA PRO A 619 2.55 4.08 14.84
C PRO A 619 3.34 5.12 15.63
N GLY A 620 2.81 5.63 16.74
CA GLY A 620 3.46 6.63 17.60
C GLY A 620 4.80 6.17 18.19
N HIS A 621 5.48 7.07 18.89
CA HIS A 621 6.78 6.82 19.51
C HIS A 621 6.81 7.14 21.00
N ARG A 622 5.69 7.59 21.58
CA ARG A 622 5.64 8.01 22.99
C ARG A 622 5.94 6.86 23.95
N LEU A 623 5.43 5.67 23.64
CA LEU A 623 5.66 4.44 24.42
C LEU A 623 6.94 3.72 23.92
N HIS A 624 8.09 4.38 24.09
CA HIS A 624 9.40 3.80 23.78
C HIS A 624 10.25 3.68 25.04
N PRO A 625 11.14 2.66 25.16
CA PRO A 625 11.98 2.47 26.34
C PRO A 625 12.79 3.70 26.80
N ASP A 626 13.19 4.56 25.87
CA ASP A 626 13.92 5.81 26.15
C ASP A 626 13.02 6.98 26.57
N LEU A 627 11.71 6.86 26.41
CA LEU A 627 10.77 7.99 26.56
C LEU A 627 9.68 7.74 27.61
N ALA A 628 9.22 6.49 27.74
CA ALA A 628 8.11 6.13 28.63
C ALA A 628 8.61 5.52 29.94
N PRO A 629 7.89 5.72 31.07
CA PRO A 629 8.13 4.99 32.30
C PRO A 629 8.04 3.46 32.07
N PRO A 630 8.90 2.65 32.70
CA PRO A 630 8.86 1.19 32.55
C PRO A 630 7.49 0.57 32.85
N ALA A 631 6.73 1.14 33.80
CA ALA A 631 5.38 0.68 34.15
C ALA A 631 4.39 0.79 32.97
N GLN A 632 4.50 1.83 32.11
CA GLN A 632 3.65 1.98 30.92
C GLN A 632 4.03 0.96 29.85
N LEU A 633 5.31 0.66 29.68
CA LEU A 633 5.77 -0.38 28.75
C LEU A 633 5.31 -1.77 29.19
N GLU A 634 5.34 -2.03 30.49
CA GLU A 634 4.80 -3.28 31.05
C GLU A 634 3.28 -3.37 30.87
N ALA A 635 2.56 -2.27 31.05
CA ALA A 635 1.12 -2.21 30.80
C ALA A 635 0.77 -2.48 29.32
N ALA A 636 1.56 -1.92 28.39
CA ALA A 636 1.45 -2.21 26.96
C ALA A 636 1.72 -3.69 26.64
N ARG A 637 2.73 -4.29 27.30
CA ARG A 637 3.04 -5.72 27.17
C ARG A 637 1.87 -6.60 27.62
N LYS A 638 1.31 -6.33 28.78
CA LYS A 638 0.14 -7.05 29.31
C LYS A 638 -1.07 -6.96 28.39
N LEU A 639 -1.29 -5.79 27.80
CA LEU A 639 -2.39 -5.60 26.84
C LEU A 639 -2.17 -6.46 25.58
N LEU A 640 -0.96 -6.46 25.02
CA LEU A 640 -0.62 -7.31 23.86
C LEU A 640 -0.75 -8.81 24.18
N GLU A 641 -0.37 -9.23 25.40
CA GLU A 641 -0.55 -10.61 25.86
C GLU A 641 -2.04 -10.99 25.91
N ALA A 642 -2.88 -10.10 26.41
CA ALA A 642 -4.33 -10.30 26.45
C ALA A 642 -4.95 -10.36 25.04
N ARG A 643 -4.48 -9.51 24.09
CA ARG A 643 -4.92 -9.54 22.68
C ARG A 643 -4.54 -10.85 21.98
N GLY A 644 -3.51 -11.56 22.46
CA GLY A 644 -3.10 -12.88 21.97
C GLY A 644 -2.38 -12.89 20.63
N MET A 645 -2.18 -14.11 20.11
CA MET A 645 -1.33 -14.37 18.93
C MET A 645 -2.11 -14.80 17.67
N GLN A 646 -3.44 -14.81 17.74
CA GLN A 646 -4.33 -15.21 16.62
C GLN A 646 -5.36 -14.13 16.39
N SER A 647 -5.52 -13.70 15.14
CA SER A 647 -6.54 -12.75 14.70
C SER A 647 -6.54 -12.68 13.17
N PHE A 648 -7.20 -11.66 12.60
CA PHE A 648 -7.07 -11.30 11.18
C PHE A 648 -5.64 -10.90 10.83
N GLY A 649 -5.30 -10.97 9.55
CA GLY A 649 -3.96 -10.67 9.06
C GLY A 649 -3.46 -9.29 9.48
N TRP A 650 -4.28 -8.24 9.27
CA TRP A 650 -3.92 -6.88 9.68
C TRP A 650 -3.72 -6.73 11.20
N ALA A 651 -4.55 -7.39 12.00
CA ALA A 651 -4.41 -7.35 13.45
C ALA A 651 -3.12 -8.05 13.93
N CYS A 652 -2.78 -9.20 13.30
CA CYS A 652 -1.51 -9.88 13.54
C CYS A 652 -0.31 -9.03 13.12
N ALA A 653 -0.40 -8.33 11.99
CA ALA A 653 0.65 -7.42 11.52
C ALA A 653 0.89 -6.26 12.50
N TRP A 654 -0.19 -5.62 12.98
CA TRP A 654 -0.09 -4.55 13.97
C TRP A 654 0.49 -5.03 15.30
N ARG A 655 0.06 -6.21 15.77
CA ARG A 655 0.65 -6.85 16.98
C ARG A 655 2.14 -7.15 16.79
N ALA A 656 2.55 -7.63 15.60
CA ALA A 656 3.96 -7.88 15.29
C ALA A 656 4.80 -6.60 15.35
N LEU A 657 4.31 -5.49 14.82
CA LEU A 657 4.94 -4.17 14.92
C LEU A 657 5.10 -3.71 16.38
N CYS A 658 4.05 -3.88 17.19
CA CYS A 658 4.10 -3.54 18.62
C CYS A 658 5.10 -4.41 19.39
N TRP A 659 5.12 -5.74 19.16
CA TRP A 659 6.10 -6.63 19.78
C TRP A 659 7.54 -6.31 19.35
N ALA A 660 7.74 -5.98 18.07
CA ALA A 660 9.05 -5.55 17.56
C ALA A 660 9.55 -4.30 18.31
N ARG A 661 8.69 -3.32 18.54
CA ARG A 661 9.02 -2.10 19.30
C ARG A 661 9.26 -2.33 20.80
N LEU A 662 8.66 -3.37 21.36
CA LEU A 662 8.96 -3.82 22.73
C LEU A 662 10.20 -4.72 22.81
N GLY A 663 10.88 -4.98 21.69
CA GLY A 663 12.08 -5.80 21.60
C GLY A 663 11.84 -7.31 21.71
N ASP A 664 10.57 -7.77 21.59
CA ASP A 664 10.24 -9.19 21.65
C ASP A 664 10.23 -9.79 20.23
N ALA A 665 11.42 -10.16 19.78
CA ALA A 665 11.66 -10.66 18.44
C ALA A 665 10.89 -11.96 18.12
N GLU A 666 10.79 -12.87 19.08
CA GLU A 666 10.18 -14.18 18.85
C GLU A 666 8.66 -14.09 18.74
N ARG A 667 8.01 -13.23 19.54
CA ARG A 667 6.57 -12.99 19.43
C ARG A 667 6.24 -12.25 18.14
N ALA A 668 7.03 -11.22 17.76
CA ALA A 668 6.86 -10.53 16.48
C ALA A 668 6.99 -11.51 15.31
N TYR A 669 8.01 -12.35 15.31
CA TYR A 669 8.24 -13.35 14.27
C TYR A 669 7.14 -14.43 14.21
N ALA A 670 6.64 -14.89 15.36
CA ALA A 670 5.53 -15.84 15.40
C ALA A 670 4.26 -15.28 14.74
N LEU A 671 4.00 -13.98 14.87
CA LEU A 671 2.88 -13.31 14.19
C LEU A 671 3.11 -13.17 12.67
N VAL A 672 4.34 -12.91 12.23
CA VAL A 672 4.70 -12.97 10.80
C VAL A 672 4.38 -14.36 10.23
N LEU A 673 4.75 -15.43 10.95
CA LEU A 673 4.44 -16.80 10.53
C LEU A 673 2.94 -17.13 10.60
N THR A 674 2.21 -16.51 11.52
CA THR A 674 0.74 -16.65 11.58
C THR A 674 0.07 -16.11 10.32
N ASN A 675 0.56 -15.02 9.76
CA ASN A 675 0.05 -14.48 8.50
C ASN A 675 0.52 -15.30 7.28
N LEU A 676 1.76 -15.79 7.30
CA LEU A 676 2.31 -16.60 6.20
C LEU A 676 1.76 -18.03 6.12
N LYS A 677 1.02 -18.52 7.13
CA LYS A 677 0.42 -19.87 7.07
C LYS A 677 -0.60 -19.99 5.94
N PRO A 678 -0.81 -21.20 5.37
CA PRO A 678 -1.78 -21.36 4.29
C PRO A 678 -3.21 -21.11 4.77
N SER A 679 -3.98 -20.33 4.02
CA SER A 679 -5.44 -20.23 4.16
C SER A 679 -6.10 -21.41 3.45
N ILE A 680 -6.69 -22.32 4.22
CA ILE A 680 -7.40 -23.49 3.73
C ILE A 680 -8.88 -23.35 4.09
N GLY A 681 -9.75 -23.49 3.09
CA GLY A 681 -11.18 -23.24 3.27
C GLY A 681 -11.45 -21.76 3.61
N HIS A 682 -12.02 -21.50 4.77
CA HIS A 682 -12.35 -20.16 5.26
C HIS A 682 -11.36 -19.62 6.32
N SER A 683 -10.20 -20.27 6.52
CA SER A 683 -9.26 -19.85 7.56
C SER A 683 -8.47 -18.58 7.20
N ASN A 684 -8.12 -17.78 8.22
CA ASN A 684 -7.15 -16.70 8.09
C ASN A 684 -5.79 -17.21 7.60
N GLY A 685 -5.09 -16.43 6.81
CA GLY A 685 -3.74 -16.72 6.33
C GLY A 685 -3.53 -16.33 4.88
N THR A 686 -2.57 -16.96 4.24
CA THR A 686 -2.12 -16.64 2.89
C THR A 686 -2.72 -17.58 1.86
N ALA A 687 -3.29 -17.03 0.79
CA ALA A 687 -3.77 -17.78 -0.38
C ALA A 687 -2.60 -18.31 -1.24
N PRO A 688 -2.84 -19.24 -2.19
CA PRO A 688 -1.80 -19.72 -3.11
C PRO A 688 -1.04 -18.61 -3.83
N ASN A 689 -1.67 -17.50 -4.20
CA ASN A 689 -1.04 -16.35 -4.85
C ASN A 689 -0.43 -15.32 -3.90
N LEU A 690 -0.32 -15.63 -2.60
CA LEU A 690 0.17 -14.79 -1.51
C LEU A 690 -0.77 -13.67 -1.05
N PHE A 691 -1.98 -13.56 -1.56
CA PHE A 691 -2.97 -12.63 -1.00
C PHE A 691 -3.37 -13.02 0.42
N ASP A 692 -3.53 -12.04 1.30
CA ASP A 692 -4.03 -12.26 2.65
C ASP A 692 -5.54 -12.52 2.64
N ILE A 693 -5.96 -13.56 3.35
CA ILE A 693 -7.35 -14.02 3.40
C ILE A 693 -7.85 -13.98 4.83
N TYR A 694 -9.04 -13.42 5.02
CA TYR A 694 -9.76 -13.35 6.28
C TYR A 694 -10.88 -14.39 6.34
N ASP A 695 -11.02 -15.00 7.49
CA ASP A 695 -12.18 -15.85 7.82
C ASP A 695 -13.23 -15.00 8.55
N LEU A 696 -14.23 -14.54 7.83
CA LEU A 696 -15.37 -13.80 8.41
C LEU A 696 -16.43 -14.69 9.03
N SER A 697 -16.39 -16.00 8.83
CA SER A 697 -17.37 -16.93 9.43
C SER A 697 -17.36 -16.87 10.97
N GLN A 698 -16.24 -16.44 11.56
CA GLN A 698 -16.10 -16.25 13.01
C GLN A 698 -16.85 -15.01 13.56
N HIS A 699 -17.33 -14.11 12.68
CA HIS A 699 -18.08 -12.91 13.04
C HIS A 699 -19.58 -13.02 12.81
N GLY A 700 -20.10 -14.24 12.71
CA GLY A 700 -21.54 -14.51 12.70
C GLY A 700 -22.20 -14.57 11.32
N ASP A 701 -21.44 -14.37 10.24
CA ASP A 701 -21.95 -14.61 8.89
C ASP A 701 -21.18 -15.76 8.20
N PRO A 702 -21.69 -16.99 8.30
CA PRO A 702 -21.06 -18.15 7.67
C PRO A 702 -21.13 -18.12 6.14
N THR A 703 -21.87 -17.18 5.54
CA THR A 703 -21.95 -17.01 4.07
C THR A 703 -20.80 -16.18 3.52
N LEU A 704 -20.18 -15.36 4.35
CA LEU A 704 -18.96 -14.63 4.03
C LEU A 704 -17.77 -15.57 4.23
N GLY A 705 -17.40 -16.28 3.19
CA GLY A 705 -16.20 -17.14 3.15
C GLY A 705 -14.90 -16.38 3.41
N GLY A 706 -13.78 -16.98 3.10
CA GLY A 706 -12.49 -16.29 3.16
C GLY A 706 -12.46 -15.12 2.17
N VAL A 707 -12.40 -13.89 2.68
CA VAL A 707 -12.33 -12.67 1.88
C VAL A 707 -10.89 -12.15 1.78
N PHE A 708 -10.55 -11.59 0.64
CA PHE A 708 -9.27 -10.91 0.44
C PHE A 708 -9.32 -9.50 1.01
N GLN A 709 -8.31 -9.14 1.81
CA GLN A 709 -7.96 -7.76 2.13
C GLN A 709 -6.44 -7.58 2.00
N ILE A 710 -6.02 -6.46 1.42
CA ILE A 710 -4.61 -6.27 1.05
C ILE A 710 -3.72 -5.76 2.19
N ASP A 711 -4.30 -5.21 3.23
CA ASP A 711 -3.60 -4.49 4.29
C ASP A 711 -2.52 -5.31 5.00
N ALA A 712 -2.76 -6.57 5.33
CA ALA A 712 -1.74 -7.42 5.94
C ALA A 712 -0.59 -7.76 4.99
N ASN A 713 -0.82 -7.74 3.67
CA ASN A 713 0.26 -7.89 2.69
C ASN A 713 1.27 -6.71 2.73
N PHE A 714 0.89 -5.58 3.33
CA PHE A 714 1.78 -4.43 3.58
C PHE A 714 2.23 -4.37 5.04
N GLY A 715 1.31 -4.57 5.98
CA GLY A 715 1.58 -4.48 7.42
C GLY A 715 2.57 -5.52 7.92
N THR A 716 2.49 -6.77 7.45
CA THR A 716 3.42 -7.83 7.86
C THR A 716 4.85 -7.58 7.35
N PRO A 717 5.09 -7.23 6.06
CA PRO A 717 6.38 -6.75 5.62
C PRO A 717 6.90 -5.52 6.36
N ALA A 718 6.03 -4.56 6.71
CA ALA A 718 6.43 -3.43 7.54
C ALA A 718 6.94 -3.87 8.91
N ALA A 719 6.28 -4.86 9.54
CA ALA A 719 6.75 -5.45 10.79
C ALA A 719 8.11 -6.14 10.63
N MET A 720 8.32 -6.87 9.53
CA MET A 720 9.62 -7.49 9.25
C MET A 720 10.75 -6.46 9.14
N LEU A 721 10.49 -5.31 8.50
CA LEU A 721 11.47 -4.22 8.41
C LEU A 721 11.68 -3.53 9.77
N GLU A 722 10.63 -3.31 10.57
CA GLU A 722 10.72 -2.74 11.93
C GLU A 722 11.53 -3.65 12.88
N MET A 723 11.47 -4.97 12.69
CA MET A 723 12.33 -5.93 13.42
C MET A 723 13.82 -5.78 13.09
N LEU A 724 14.15 -5.31 11.88
CA LEU A 724 15.52 -5.08 11.42
C LEU A 724 16.03 -3.68 11.77
N LEU A 725 15.16 -2.67 11.74
CA LEU A 725 15.54 -1.30 12.01
C LEU A 725 14.36 -0.52 12.62
N TYR A 726 14.54 -0.04 13.83
CA TYR A 726 13.67 0.98 14.41
C TYR A 726 14.26 2.36 14.21
N SER A 727 13.41 3.34 13.87
CA SER A 727 13.85 4.74 13.77
C SER A 727 12.79 5.72 14.25
N ARG A 728 13.27 6.83 14.80
CA ARG A 728 12.54 8.07 15.04
C ARG A 728 13.45 9.25 14.70
N PRO A 729 12.94 10.46 14.48
CA PRO A 729 13.82 11.59 14.24
C PRO A 729 14.92 11.70 15.30
N GLY A 730 16.17 11.71 14.85
CA GLY A 730 17.35 11.77 15.70
C GLY A 730 17.87 10.44 16.27
N GLN A 731 17.20 9.32 16.01
CA GLN A 731 17.64 8.00 16.51
C GLN A 731 17.36 6.89 15.50
N ILE A 732 18.35 6.01 15.31
CA ILE A 732 18.24 4.79 14.51
C ILE A 732 18.82 3.64 15.37
N THR A 733 18.03 2.57 15.53
CA THR A 733 18.45 1.36 16.26
C THR A 733 18.44 0.17 15.30
N LEU A 734 19.58 -0.49 15.17
CA LEU A 734 19.76 -1.64 14.30
C LEU A 734 19.43 -2.94 15.03
N LEU A 735 18.75 -3.85 14.33
CA LEU A 735 18.38 -5.19 14.79
C LEU A 735 17.66 -5.19 16.15
N PRO A 736 16.69 -4.26 16.40
CA PRO A 736 16.04 -4.15 17.72
C PRO A 736 15.28 -5.40 18.11
N ALA A 737 14.79 -6.18 17.13
CA ALA A 737 13.98 -7.37 17.35
C ALA A 737 14.33 -8.48 16.33
N LEU A 738 15.62 -8.80 16.20
CA LEU A 738 16.09 -9.83 15.29
C LEU A 738 15.75 -11.23 15.81
N PRO A 739 14.90 -12.04 15.14
CA PRO A 739 14.55 -13.38 15.59
C PRO A 739 15.71 -14.34 15.37
N LYS A 740 15.74 -15.43 16.14
CA LYS A 740 16.76 -16.49 16.02
C LYS A 740 16.84 -17.07 14.59
N ALA A 741 15.70 -17.13 13.90
CA ALA A 741 15.62 -17.64 12.54
C ALA A 741 16.46 -16.83 11.53
N TRP A 742 16.66 -15.52 11.77
CA TRP A 742 17.44 -14.63 10.89
C TRP A 742 18.80 -14.26 11.47
N ALA A 743 19.13 -14.73 12.68
CA ALA A 743 20.31 -14.28 13.40
C ALA A 743 21.63 -14.79 12.80
N ALA A 744 21.64 -15.96 12.13
CA ALA A 744 22.87 -16.58 11.65
C ALA A 744 23.63 -15.66 10.70
N GLN A 745 22.96 -15.13 9.70
CA GLN A 745 23.47 -14.14 8.76
C GLN A 745 22.35 -13.50 7.98
N GLY A 746 22.52 -12.24 7.58
CA GLY A 746 21.62 -11.55 6.70
C GLY A 746 22.18 -10.22 6.24
N ARG A 747 21.46 -9.59 5.32
CA ARG A 747 21.82 -8.30 4.74
C ARG A 747 20.57 -7.56 4.32
N VAL A 748 20.61 -6.24 4.50
CA VAL A 748 19.64 -5.32 3.89
C VAL A 748 20.35 -4.11 3.33
N THR A 749 19.93 -3.65 2.14
CA THR A 749 20.44 -2.42 1.53
C THR A 749 19.28 -1.53 1.13
N GLY A 750 19.41 -0.23 1.34
CA GLY A 750 18.38 0.75 1.00
C GLY A 750 17.25 0.88 2.02
N LEU A 751 17.42 0.40 3.25
CA LEU A 751 16.39 0.47 4.29
C LEU A 751 16.20 1.92 4.76
N GLY A 752 14.98 2.45 4.59
CA GLY A 752 14.62 3.80 5.00
C GLY A 752 14.61 3.98 6.52
N ALA A 753 15.06 5.13 6.99
CA ALA A 753 15.03 5.49 8.40
C ALA A 753 14.53 6.92 8.58
N ARG A 754 13.66 7.13 9.58
CA ARG A 754 13.09 8.43 9.92
C ARG A 754 14.22 9.43 10.26
N GLY A 755 13.95 10.69 9.99
CA GLY A 755 14.92 11.75 10.07
C GLY A 755 15.71 11.94 8.76
N GLY A 756 15.32 11.30 7.66
CA GLY A 756 15.85 11.47 6.32
C GLY A 756 17.15 10.71 6.05
N PHE A 757 17.17 9.43 6.39
CA PHE A 757 18.32 8.56 6.15
C PHE A 757 17.93 7.25 5.47
N THR A 758 18.93 6.60 4.84
CA THR A 758 18.86 5.19 4.44
C THR A 758 20.05 4.44 5.05
N VAL A 759 19.84 3.17 5.36
CA VAL A 759 20.83 2.32 6.01
C VAL A 759 21.04 1.05 5.18
N ASP A 760 22.31 0.74 4.94
CA ASP A 760 22.72 -0.58 4.49
C ASP A 760 23.40 -1.29 5.66
N MET A 761 23.04 -2.54 5.90
CA MET A 761 23.68 -3.33 6.95
C MET A 761 23.79 -4.81 6.57
N ALA A 762 24.82 -5.47 7.07
CA ALA A 762 24.92 -6.93 7.10
C ALA A 762 25.21 -7.36 8.53
N TRP A 763 24.75 -8.55 8.89
CA TRP A 763 24.98 -9.11 10.22
C TRP A 763 25.40 -10.59 10.17
N ARG A 764 26.05 -11.03 11.23
CA ARG A 764 26.36 -12.44 11.47
C ARG A 764 26.22 -12.74 12.96
N ASN A 765 25.57 -13.88 13.29
CA ASN A 765 25.29 -14.28 14.66
C ASN A 765 24.61 -13.15 15.48
N GLY A 766 23.67 -12.44 14.87
CA GLY A 766 22.92 -11.36 15.51
C GLY A 766 23.68 -10.05 15.70
N VAL A 767 24.89 -9.93 15.18
CA VAL A 767 25.72 -8.73 15.35
C VAL A 767 26.00 -8.08 13.99
N PRO A 768 25.76 -6.76 13.83
CA PRO A 768 26.14 -6.04 12.63
C PRO A 768 27.64 -6.19 12.31
N THR A 769 27.97 -6.45 11.05
CA THR A 769 29.35 -6.66 10.56
C THR A 769 29.74 -5.63 9.49
N GLN A 770 28.74 -5.04 8.84
CA GLN A 770 28.89 -3.94 7.91
C GLN A 770 27.72 -3.00 8.11
N VAL A 771 27.98 -1.71 8.23
CA VAL A 771 26.95 -0.69 8.37
C VAL A 771 27.37 0.55 7.61
N SER A 772 26.48 1.03 6.73
CA SER A 772 26.62 2.36 6.13
C SER A 772 25.31 3.14 6.25
N VAL A 773 25.43 4.45 6.41
CA VAL A 773 24.30 5.38 6.51
C VAL A 773 24.45 6.44 5.45
N ARG A 774 23.37 6.66 4.69
CA ARG A 774 23.27 7.73 3.69
C ARG A 774 22.24 8.75 4.14
N SER A 775 22.57 10.03 4.02
CA SER A 775 21.57 11.10 4.16
C SER A 775 20.76 11.27 2.87
N VAL A 776 19.44 11.24 2.95
CA VAL A 776 18.52 11.65 1.87
C VAL A 776 17.98 13.06 2.10
N GLY A 777 17.95 13.52 3.35
CA GLY A 777 17.51 14.85 3.75
C GLY A 777 17.96 15.22 5.17
N GLY A 778 18.20 14.21 6.00
CA GLY A 778 18.61 14.36 7.38
C GLY A 778 20.04 14.85 7.55
N THR A 779 20.32 15.51 8.66
CA THR A 779 21.67 16.02 8.94
C THR A 779 22.32 15.37 10.15
N ARG A 780 21.54 14.96 11.15
CA ARG A 780 22.04 14.38 12.40
C ARG A 780 21.16 13.24 12.88
N THR A 781 21.78 12.17 13.35
CA THR A 781 21.10 11.06 14.01
C THR A 781 22.08 10.32 14.91
N ARG A 782 21.56 9.60 15.91
CA ARG A 782 22.30 8.65 16.73
C ARG A 782 21.97 7.24 16.26
N LEU A 783 22.98 6.54 15.77
CA LEU A 783 22.90 5.14 15.34
C LEU A 783 23.33 4.23 16.50
N SER A 784 22.54 3.20 16.84
CA SER A 784 22.84 2.30 17.92
C SER A 784 22.55 0.83 17.59
N TRP A 785 23.27 -0.09 18.25
CA TRP A 785 23.00 -1.52 18.29
C TRP A 785 23.67 -2.15 19.53
N GLY A 786 22.96 -2.97 20.26
CA GLY A 786 23.44 -3.48 21.54
C GLY A 786 23.90 -2.35 22.46
N ALA A 787 25.13 -2.40 22.92
CA ALA A 787 25.75 -1.35 23.75
C ALA A 787 26.52 -0.29 22.93
N GLN A 788 26.56 -0.42 21.60
CA GLN A 788 27.27 0.52 20.73
C GLN A 788 26.38 1.68 20.34
N ALA A 789 26.94 2.89 20.27
CA ALA A 789 26.24 4.07 19.77
C ALA A 789 27.22 5.01 19.08
N HIS A 790 26.78 5.60 17.97
CA HIS A 790 27.55 6.52 17.12
C HIS A 790 26.72 7.74 16.77
N ASP A 791 27.20 8.92 17.07
CA ASP A 791 26.58 10.16 16.62
C ASP A 791 27.02 10.44 15.17
N ILE A 792 26.04 10.58 14.28
CA ILE A 792 26.23 10.74 12.85
C ILE A 792 25.85 12.15 12.43
N THR A 793 26.72 12.80 11.67
CA THR A 793 26.42 14.07 11.00
C THR A 793 26.78 13.95 9.54
N LEU A 794 25.81 14.18 8.64
CA LEU A 794 25.97 14.06 7.19
C LEU A 794 25.29 15.23 6.48
N ALA A 795 25.88 15.68 5.39
CA ALA A 795 25.16 16.51 4.43
C ALA A 795 24.30 15.63 3.50
N ARG A 796 23.26 16.21 2.90
CA ARG A 796 22.40 15.51 1.96
C ARG A 796 23.22 14.84 0.86
N GLY A 797 22.97 13.57 0.60
CA GLY A 797 23.65 12.73 -0.37
C GLY A 797 24.95 12.08 0.12
N GLN A 798 25.50 12.52 1.25
CA GLN A 798 26.69 11.88 1.82
C GLN A 798 26.40 10.48 2.36
N VAL A 799 27.43 9.63 2.29
CA VAL A 799 27.43 8.27 2.84
C VAL A 799 28.56 8.16 3.85
N LEU A 800 28.27 7.61 5.03
CA LEU A 800 29.25 7.25 6.04
C LEU A 800 29.25 5.73 6.20
N ARG A 801 30.42 5.12 6.08
CA ARG A 801 30.60 3.74 6.51
C ARG A 801 30.96 3.76 8.01
N VAL A 802 30.16 3.06 8.82
CA VAL A 802 30.34 2.99 10.28
C VAL A 802 31.09 1.73 10.69
N LEU A 803 30.79 0.61 10.00
CA LEU A 803 31.51 -0.68 10.14
C LEU A 803 31.96 -1.18 8.76
#